data_6ae3705e04d7db8219e5e6a5739e1647
#
_entry.id   6ae3705e04d7db8219e5e6a5739e1647
#
_cell.length_a   1.000
_cell.length_b   1.000
_cell.length_c   1.000
_cell.angle_alpha   90.00
_cell.angle_beta   90.00
_cell.angle_gamma   90.00
#
_symmetry.space_group_name_H-M   'P 1'
#
loop_
_entity.id
_entity.type
_entity.pdbx_description
1 polymer ?
#
loop_
_entity_poly.entity_id
_entity_poly.type
_entity_poly.pdbx_seq_one_letter_code
_entity_poly.pdbx_strand_id
1 'polypeptide(L)'
;MPLVIKLCARYFYCLVLFTLTVLIVSACATKKESLTEKQPRVDLSLLQTLPAENISYDDQVSPVLERRCVVCHGCYDAPCQLKLSSPEGINRGASKEKVYNGARFKTMAPTRLYIDAKSTGEWRDKGFHSVLNEGTASATQNLEQSVMYKMLRLKQLNPQSRVGMLSDSFDLSLGRKQSCPTLEEFDSYASKFPNQGMPFAMPNLTDQEYRILAQWLAQGAPVPEEKGPTPVAMEQIRNWETFLNGSGNKQKLVSRYIYEHLFAGHMHFKGTGNREFYRLVRSSKPAGQPVDEIATVRPYDDPETDFYYRLLRYPGTIVAKTHLVYELSDQRLTRYRELFLAPEYEVSELPSWEPLIASNPFKAFKDIPPRSRYEFLLDDARYFIEGFIKGPVCRGMIALNVIEDQFWVAFLDPDRDSMLDRPEFLEEMSDYLQIPSAQGDKIRLLSTWKDYRKREQKYNEGRFRQFLALDQYDIRDAMDFLWDGDGNNPNAALTVFRHFDSASVDYGFNGNYPETAWVVDYPLLERIHYLLVAGFNVFGNLKHQLNTRLYMDFLRMEGEDMYLAFLPTTHRRDIRDSWYAGMREGMDKNIGDTDIWMSKDVVTGYQTADPQRELYQHMESKLATVLERDDVINRCGQPPCHAKDSDADKRKADEAMRQIANMKGLVLVAFPDLSFIRVRRDGDPENDLAYTVIRNKAYKNVTSMFQDEEDSKFRDYSNDSLTVVDWLEGSYPNFFFSVDINEVSLFAEAYAALQSRDDYEHFVSSYGMRRTNSAFWQTADWFQDEYLREKPVQAGVFDLNRYQNR
;
A
#
# COMPACT_ATOMS: atom_id res chain seq x y z
N MET A 1 21.52 -68.60 -47.30
CA MET A 1 21.01 -67.35 -47.86
C MET A 1 20.29 -66.38 -46.89
N PRO A 2 20.09 -66.65 -45.55
CA PRO A 2 19.50 -65.70 -44.68
C PRO A 2 20.47 -64.83 -43.82
N LEU A 3 21.76 -65.13 -43.85
CA LEU A 3 22.77 -64.43 -43.07
C LEU A 3 23.26 -63.13 -43.72
N VAL A 4 23.32 -63.08 -45.01
CA VAL A 4 23.82 -61.94 -45.82
C VAL A 4 22.82 -60.79 -45.81
N ILE A 5 21.50 -61.09 -45.85
CA ILE A 5 20.43 -60.11 -45.86
C ILE A 5 20.36 -59.35 -44.51
N LYS A 6 20.66 -60.04 -43.37
CA LYS A 6 20.68 -59.39 -42.05
C LYS A 6 21.90 -58.45 -41.83
N LEU A 7 23.02 -58.75 -42.52
CA LEU A 7 24.18 -57.84 -42.42
C LEU A 7 23.99 -56.53 -43.23
N CYS A 8 23.44 -56.66 -44.45
CA CYS A 8 23.16 -55.50 -45.34
C CYS A 8 22.11 -54.58 -44.71
N ALA A 9 21.10 -55.09 -44.02
CA ALA A 9 20.08 -54.29 -43.38
C ALA A 9 20.66 -53.50 -42.16
N ARG A 10 21.61 -54.11 -41.39
CA ARG A 10 22.28 -53.43 -40.29
C ARG A 10 23.24 -52.32 -40.78
N TYR A 11 23.96 -52.51 -41.85
CA TYR A 11 24.82 -51.49 -42.42
C TYR A 11 24.01 -50.31 -42.99
N PHE A 12 22.89 -50.60 -43.64
CA PHE A 12 21.98 -49.55 -44.15
C PHE A 12 21.36 -48.72 -43.03
N TYR A 13 20.94 -49.37 -41.93
CA TYR A 13 20.44 -48.66 -40.75
C TYR A 13 21.51 -47.80 -40.06
N CYS A 14 22.74 -48.29 -39.95
CA CYS A 14 23.86 -47.51 -39.40
C CYS A 14 24.22 -46.31 -40.29
N LEU A 15 24.17 -46.50 -41.63
CA LEU A 15 24.44 -45.42 -42.58
C LEU A 15 23.35 -44.33 -42.57
N VAL A 16 22.10 -44.72 -42.47
CA VAL A 16 20.96 -43.78 -42.34
C VAL A 16 20.99 -43.04 -40.98
N LEU A 17 21.34 -43.73 -39.87
CA LEU A 17 21.50 -43.08 -38.59
C LEU A 17 22.69 -42.09 -38.57
N PHE A 18 23.79 -42.45 -39.24
CA PHE A 18 24.99 -41.59 -39.34
C PHE A 18 24.72 -40.36 -40.20
N THR A 19 23.99 -40.50 -41.28
CA THR A 19 23.59 -39.37 -42.15
C THR A 19 22.55 -38.48 -41.48
N LEU A 20 21.61 -39.04 -40.69
CA LEU A 20 20.66 -38.26 -39.91
C LEU A 20 21.36 -37.47 -38.76
N THR A 21 22.33 -38.11 -38.08
CA THR A 21 23.13 -37.40 -37.02
C THR A 21 24.01 -36.32 -37.62
N VAL A 22 24.60 -36.51 -38.76
CA VAL A 22 25.41 -35.47 -39.48
C VAL A 22 24.52 -34.32 -39.95
N LEU A 23 23.28 -34.60 -40.43
CA LEU A 23 22.32 -33.56 -40.80
C LEU A 23 21.80 -32.78 -39.61
N ILE A 24 21.59 -33.42 -38.42
CA ILE A 24 21.17 -32.76 -37.19
C ILE A 24 22.31 -31.89 -36.63
N VAL A 25 23.54 -32.35 -36.66
CA VAL A 25 24.72 -31.57 -36.23
C VAL A 25 24.99 -30.39 -37.17
N SER A 26 24.77 -30.55 -38.51
CA SER A 26 24.90 -29.44 -39.47
C SER A 26 23.77 -28.40 -39.34
N ALA A 27 22.57 -28.81 -38.94
CA ALA A 27 21.45 -27.87 -38.68
C ALA A 27 21.63 -27.05 -37.38
N CYS A 28 22.42 -27.54 -36.42
CA CYS A 28 22.77 -26.77 -35.23
C CYS A 28 23.94 -25.77 -35.43
N ALA A 29 24.71 -25.91 -36.50
CA ALA A 29 25.88 -25.06 -36.75
C ALA A 29 25.58 -23.74 -37.48
N THR A 30 24.40 -23.59 -38.09
CA THR A 30 24.06 -22.42 -38.93
C THR A 30 23.27 -21.31 -38.22
N LYS A 31 23.15 -21.38 -36.90
CA LYS A 31 22.42 -20.34 -36.13
C LYS A 31 23.29 -19.47 -35.19
N LYS A 32 24.61 -19.46 -35.39
CA LYS A 32 25.55 -18.78 -34.52
C LYS A 32 26.00 -17.39 -35.01
N GLU A 33 25.63 -16.96 -36.21
CA GLU A 33 26.12 -15.70 -36.78
C GLU A 33 25.23 -14.48 -36.62
N SER A 34 23.99 -14.61 -36.09
CA SER A 34 23.12 -13.43 -35.91
C SER A 34 22.98 -12.94 -34.48
N LEU A 35 23.59 -13.59 -33.48
CA LEU A 35 23.46 -13.25 -32.06
C LEU A 35 24.51 -12.26 -31.54
N THR A 36 25.60 -12.08 -32.30
CA THR A 36 26.71 -11.18 -31.89
C THR A 36 26.46 -9.71 -32.19
N GLU A 37 25.50 -9.38 -33.08
CA GLU A 37 25.23 -8.00 -33.49
C GLU A 37 24.31 -7.21 -32.54
N LYS A 38 23.67 -7.85 -31.54
CA LYS A 38 22.67 -7.23 -30.66
C LYS A 38 23.11 -7.10 -29.19
N GLN A 39 24.36 -7.25 -28.87
CA GLN A 39 24.84 -6.96 -27.51
C GLN A 39 24.79 -5.44 -27.25
N PRO A 40 24.28 -4.98 -26.09
CA PRO A 40 24.18 -3.57 -25.76
C PRO A 40 25.56 -2.97 -25.44
N ARG A 41 26.31 -2.67 -26.48
CA ARG A 41 27.56 -1.91 -26.41
C ARG A 41 27.25 -0.42 -26.37
N VAL A 42 28.22 0.35 -25.88
CA VAL A 42 28.12 1.81 -25.89
C VAL A 42 27.93 2.32 -27.31
N ASP A 43 26.94 3.20 -27.47
CA ASP A 43 26.70 3.88 -28.72
C ASP A 43 27.65 5.08 -28.84
N LEU A 44 28.77 4.87 -29.50
CA LEU A 44 29.77 5.90 -29.69
C LEU A 44 29.26 7.09 -30.54
N SER A 45 28.31 6.84 -31.47
CA SER A 45 27.69 7.93 -32.24
C SER A 45 26.78 8.81 -31.39
N LEU A 46 26.04 8.21 -30.50
CA LEU A 46 25.26 8.93 -29.47
C LEU A 46 26.21 9.76 -28.58
N LEU A 47 27.26 9.14 -28.06
CA LEU A 47 28.20 9.80 -27.17
C LEU A 47 28.84 11.04 -27.80
N GLN A 48 29.15 11.01 -29.10
CA GLN A 48 29.68 12.18 -29.84
C GLN A 48 28.68 13.31 -30.02
N THR A 49 27.39 13.04 -29.90
CA THR A 49 26.30 14.02 -30.08
C THR A 49 25.68 14.51 -28.80
N LEU A 50 26.10 13.96 -27.65
CA LEU A 50 25.63 14.45 -26.34
C LEU A 50 26.24 15.85 -26.05
N PRO A 51 25.42 16.76 -25.46
CA PRO A 51 25.92 18.07 -25.05
C PRO A 51 27.06 17.93 -24.03
N ALA A 52 28.05 18.82 -24.13
CA ALA A 52 29.17 18.87 -23.17
C ALA A 52 28.79 19.59 -21.84
N GLU A 53 27.68 20.34 -21.87
CA GLU A 53 27.16 21.05 -20.70
C GLU A 53 26.73 20.09 -19.61
N ASN A 54 26.93 20.48 -18.33
CA ASN A 54 26.48 19.70 -17.20
C ASN A 54 24.95 19.62 -17.20
N ILE A 55 24.42 18.41 -17.12
CA ILE A 55 22.99 18.19 -17.05
C ILE A 55 22.47 18.45 -15.64
N SER A 56 21.33 19.14 -15.50
CA SER A 56 20.65 19.35 -14.22
C SER A 56 19.91 18.09 -13.82
N TYR A 57 20.23 17.54 -12.64
CA TYR A 57 19.50 16.41 -12.11
C TYR A 57 18.04 16.79 -11.82
N ASP A 58 17.82 17.88 -11.11
CA ASP A 58 16.48 18.30 -10.65
C ASP A 58 15.55 18.64 -11.82
N ASP A 59 16.05 19.40 -12.80
CA ASP A 59 15.20 19.95 -13.87
C ASP A 59 15.03 19.01 -15.06
N GLN A 60 15.99 18.11 -15.31
CA GLN A 60 16.02 17.31 -16.52
C GLN A 60 15.98 15.80 -16.24
N VAL A 61 16.74 15.31 -15.26
CA VAL A 61 16.89 13.87 -15.02
C VAL A 61 15.78 13.35 -14.12
N SER A 62 15.54 14.00 -12.98
CA SER A 62 14.53 13.59 -11.99
C SER A 62 13.14 13.46 -12.60
N PRO A 63 12.64 14.40 -13.43
CA PRO A 63 11.34 14.24 -14.08
C PRO A 63 11.22 12.98 -14.97
N VAL A 64 12.30 12.62 -15.68
CA VAL A 64 12.31 11.38 -16.48
C VAL A 64 12.32 10.15 -15.59
N LEU A 65 13.16 10.14 -14.53
CA LEU A 65 13.21 9.03 -13.58
C LEU A 65 11.86 8.82 -12.90
N GLU A 66 11.22 9.88 -12.42
CA GLU A 66 9.92 9.82 -11.74
C GLU A 66 8.85 9.20 -12.62
N ARG A 67 8.74 9.68 -13.87
CA ARG A 67 7.68 9.30 -14.79
C ARG A 67 7.90 7.96 -15.50
N ARG A 68 9.14 7.48 -15.61
CA ARG A 68 9.47 6.28 -16.39
C ARG A 68 10.09 5.14 -15.59
N CYS A 69 10.66 5.43 -14.43
CA CYS A 69 11.44 4.48 -13.65
C CYS A 69 10.89 4.27 -12.24
N VAL A 70 10.64 5.36 -11.50
CA VAL A 70 10.09 5.32 -10.14
C VAL A 70 8.73 4.64 -10.10
N VAL A 71 7.94 4.76 -11.17
CA VAL A 71 6.66 4.06 -11.35
C VAL A 71 6.75 2.53 -11.20
N CYS A 72 7.98 1.96 -11.16
CA CYS A 72 8.22 0.54 -10.85
C CYS A 72 9.34 0.34 -9.82
N HIS A 73 10.21 1.34 -9.62
CA HIS A 73 11.40 1.30 -8.79
C HIS A 73 11.34 2.29 -7.61
N GLY A 74 10.14 2.55 -7.09
CA GLY A 74 9.95 3.46 -5.96
C GLY A 74 9.84 2.78 -4.61
N CYS A 75 9.37 1.53 -4.57
CA CYS A 75 8.98 0.82 -3.35
C CYS A 75 10.12 0.01 -2.70
N TYR A 76 9.90 -0.52 -1.49
CA TYR A 76 10.85 -1.41 -0.77
C TYR A 76 11.11 -2.70 -1.53
N ASP A 77 10.06 -3.33 -2.05
CA ASP A 77 10.13 -4.57 -2.83
C ASP A 77 10.19 -4.31 -4.34
N ALA A 78 10.60 -3.11 -4.74
CA ALA A 78 10.91 -2.81 -6.14
C ALA A 78 11.79 -3.91 -6.73
N PRO A 79 11.69 -4.18 -8.03
CA PRO A 79 12.54 -5.18 -8.67
C PRO A 79 14.00 -4.97 -8.30
N CYS A 80 14.67 -6.04 -7.84
CA CYS A 80 16.07 -6.02 -7.39
C CYS A 80 16.36 -5.09 -6.19
N GLN A 81 15.36 -4.71 -5.40
CA GLN A 81 15.44 -3.66 -4.38
C GLN A 81 16.03 -2.32 -4.91
N LEU A 82 16.08 -2.14 -6.22
CA LEU A 82 16.64 -0.94 -6.84
C LEU A 82 15.64 0.21 -6.72
N LYS A 83 15.94 1.18 -5.87
CA LYS A 83 15.15 2.39 -5.69
C LYS A 83 15.72 3.53 -6.52
N LEU A 84 14.93 4.00 -7.48
CA LEU A 84 15.31 5.10 -8.36
C LEU A 84 14.64 6.43 -7.96
N SER A 85 14.06 6.48 -6.76
CA SER A 85 13.39 7.65 -6.20
C SER A 85 14.34 8.72 -5.65
N SER A 86 15.65 8.42 -5.60
CA SER A 86 16.67 9.39 -5.20
C SER A 86 18.05 8.94 -5.65
N PRO A 87 19.04 9.87 -5.72
CA PRO A 87 20.42 9.56 -6.02
C PRO A 87 21.04 8.51 -5.07
N GLU A 88 20.72 8.56 -3.77
CA GLU A 88 21.20 7.61 -2.78
C GLU A 88 20.67 6.20 -3.06
N GLY A 89 19.43 6.07 -3.52
CA GLY A 89 18.85 4.80 -3.93
C GLY A 89 19.54 4.21 -5.16
N ILE A 90 19.94 5.05 -6.10
CA ILE A 90 20.70 4.66 -7.30
C ILE A 90 22.12 4.25 -6.90
N ASN A 91 22.77 4.99 -6.03
CA ASN A 91 24.11 4.69 -5.50
C ASN A 91 24.12 3.44 -4.62
N ARG A 92 23.04 3.19 -3.85
CA ARG A 92 22.86 1.91 -3.15
C ARG A 92 22.96 0.74 -4.11
N GLY A 93 22.37 0.86 -5.30
CA GLY A 93 22.37 -0.17 -6.32
C GLY A 93 21.28 -1.23 -6.12
N ALA A 94 21.55 -2.43 -6.67
CA ALA A 94 20.60 -3.54 -6.74
C ALA A 94 21.01 -4.72 -5.85
N SER A 95 20.04 -5.53 -5.45
CA SER A 95 20.24 -6.76 -4.69
C SER A 95 19.43 -7.91 -5.26
N LYS A 96 19.94 -9.15 -5.16
CA LYS A 96 19.23 -10.37 -5.53
C LYS A 96 18.29 -10.87 -4.43
N GLU A 97 18.45 -10.36 -3.22
CA GLU A 97 17.61 -10.72 -2.08
C GLU A 97 16.22 -10.06 -2.19
N LYS A 98 15.19 -10.77 -1.72
CA LYS A 98 13.83 -10.24 -1.64
C LYS A 98 13.58 -9.66 -0.25
N VAL A 99 13.10 -8.44 -0.17
CA VAL A 99 12.66 -7.84 1.10
C VAL A 99 11.51 -8.64 1.69
N TYR A 100 10.45 -8.83 0.93
CA TYR A 100 9.32 -9.66 1.34
C TYR A 100 9.53 -11.11 0.93
N ASN A 101 9.56 -12.01 1.92
CA ASN A 101 9.63 -13.47 1.72
C ASN A 101 8.87 -14.17 2.85
N GLY A 102 7.61 -14.51 2.62
CA GLY A 102 6.74 -15.20 3.58
C GLY A 102 7.20 -16.59 3.99
N ALA A 103 8.15 -17.20 3.28
CA ALA A 103 8.74 -18.50 3.61
C ALA A 103 10.10 -18.40 4.35
N ARG A 104 10.55 -17.20 4.72
CA ARG A 104 11.85 -16.98 5.36
C ARG A 104 11.90 -17.61 6.76
N PHE A 105 12.87 -18.50 7.01
CA PHE A 105 13.06 -19.14 8.31
C PHE A 105 13.85 -18.28 9.32
N LYS A 106 14.81 -17.48 8.84
CA LYS A 106 15.63 -16.59 9.68
C LYS A 106 15.32 -15.15 9.33
N THR A 107 15.20 -14.32 10.34
CA THR A 107 15.07 -12.87 10.16
C THR A 107 16.27 -12.33 9.37
N MET A 108 16.02 -11.46 8.41
CA MET A 108 17.03 -10.79 7.59
C MET A 108 17.38 -9.45 8.26
N ALA A 109 18.63 -9.03 8.14
CA ALA A 109 19.03 -7.68 8.53
C ALA A 109 18.29 -6.64 7.67
N PRO A 110 17.78 -5.55 8.24
CA PRO A 110 17.10 -4.51 7.50
C PRO A 110 17.98 -3.87 6.42
N THR A 111 17.31 -3.48 5.31
CA THR A 111 17.96 -2.82 4.16
C THR A 111 17.21 -1.54 3.76
N ARG A 112 16.71 -0.78 4.77
CA ARG A 112 15.96 0.47 4.57
C ARG A 112 16.90 1.57 4.08
N LEU A 113 16.59 2.14 2.93
CA LEU A 113 17.34 3.26 2.37
C LEU A 113 17.32 4.43 3.37
N TYR A 114 18.43 5.12 3.51
CA TYR A 114 18.74 6.23 4.43
C TYR A 114 18.98 5.81 5.90
N ILE A 115 18.56 4.61 6.32
CA ILE A 115 18.56 4.19 7.73
C ILE A 115 19.66 3.15 8.03
N ASP A 116 19.69 2.06 7.28
CA ASP A 116 20.45 0.86 7.66
C ASP A 116 21.91 0.81 7.12
N ALA A 117 22.31 1.77 6.31
CA ALA A 117 23.68 2.04 5.91
C ALA A 117 23.83 3.50 5.44
N LYS A 118 25.00 4.07 5.67
CA LYS A 118 25.30 5.49 5.44
C LYS A 118 26.28 5.72 4.29
N SER A 119 26.91 4.65 3.80
CA SER A 119 27.90 4.72 2.73
C SER A 119 27.69 3.64 1.67
N THR A 120 28.22 3.87 0.47
CA THR A 120 28.20 2.90 -0.62
C THR A 120 28.91 1.60 -0.22
N GLY A 121 30.04 1.70 0.51
CA GLY A 121 30.79 0.53 1.00
C GLY A 121 29.94 -0.37 1.90
N GLU A 122 29.23 0.22 2.89
CA GLU A 122 28.32 -0.52 3.76
C GLU A 122 27.20 -1.22 2.98
N TRP A 123 26.69 -0.61 1.89
CA TRP A 123 25.71 -1.26 1.02
C TRP A 123 26.31 -2.45 0.27
N ARG A 124 27.61 -2.37 -0.17
CA ARG A 124 28.31 -3.51 -0.78
C ARG A 124 28.46 -4.66 0.23
N ASP A 125 28.78 -4.35 1.48
CA ASP A 125 28.87 -5.35 2.58
C ASP A 125 27.51 -6.02 2.87
N LYS A 126 26.40 -5.32 2.63
CA LYS A 126 25.03 -5.86 2.71
C LYS A 126 24.59 -6.64 1.45
N GLY A 127 25.47 -6.84 0.47
CA GLY A 127 25.21 -7.62 -0.74
C GLY A 127 24.51 -6.86 -1.88
N PHE A 128 24.49 -5.54 -1.82
CA PHE A 128 24.09 -4.72 -2.97
C PHE A 128 25.25 -4.59 -3.96
N HIS A 129 24.96 -4.65 -5.25
CA HIS A 129 25.90 -4.40 -6.32
C HIS A 129 25.58 -3.11 -7.06
N SER A 130 26.62 -2.45 -7.58
CA SER A 130 26.44 -1.18 -8.28
C SER A 130 25.67 -1.33 -9.59
N VAL A 131 24.89 -0.32 -9.91
CA VAL A 131 24.25 -0.13 -11.24
C VAL A 131 24.91 1.00 -12.03
N LEU A 132 25.85 1.73 -11.39
CA LEU A 132 26.67 2.79 -11.96
C LEU A 132 28.15 2.38 -12.05
N ASN A 133 28.96 3.18 -12.74
CA ASN A 133 30.41 3.01 -12.71
C ASN A 133 31.00 3.42 -11.37
N GLU A 134 31.77 2.55 -10.74
CA GLU A 134 32.54 2.80 -9.52
C GLU A 134 34.06 2.81 -9.78
N GLY A 135 34.48 2.67 -11.04
CA GLY A 135 35.88 2.64 -11.45
C GLY A 135 36.39 4.00 -11.99
N THR A 136 37.35 3.93 -12.89
CA THR A 136 37.93 5.12 -13.53
C THR A 136 36.85 5.91 -14.30
N ALA A 137 36.75 7.20 -14.02
CA ALA A 137 35.75 8.08 -14.62
C ALA A 137 36.19 8.56 -16.02
N SER A 138 35.40 8.19 -17.03
CA SER A 138 35.37 8.83 -18.34
C SER A 138 33.99 8.61 -18.94
N ALA A 139 33.56 9.42 -19.87
CA ALA A 139 32.21 9.29 -20.46
C ALA A 139 31.97 7.88 -21.05
N THR A 140 32.93 7.31 -21.72
CA THR A 140 32.86 5.95 -22.26
C THR A 140 32.80 4.90 -21.14
N GLN A 141 33.71 4.97 -20.14
CA GLN A 141 33.74 4.03 -19.04
C GLN A 141 32.48 4.13 -18.17
N ASN A 142 31.98 5.34 -17.93
CA ASN A 142 30.74 5.54 -17.19
C ASN A 142 29.55 4.81 -17.82
N LEU A 143 29.47 4.76 -19.15
CA LEU A 143 28.43 4.01 -19.86
C LEU A 143 28.73 2.50 -19.94
N GLU A 144 29.98 2.12 -20.21
CA GLU A 144 30.37 0.70 -20.33
C GLU A 144 30.23 -0.08 -19.04
N GLN A 145 30.51 0.56 -17.90
CA GLN A 145 30.44 -0.04 -16.57
C GLN A 145 29.07 0.17 -15.89
N SER A 146 28.14 0.85 -16.53
CA SER A 146 26.79 1.08 -15.97
C SER A 146 25.80 0.03 -16.42
N VAL A 147 25.34 -0.81 -15.47
CA VAL A 147 24.22 -1.74 -15.67
C VAL A 147 22.93 -0.97 -16.06
N MET A 148 22.72 0.20 -15.46
CA MET A 148 21.58 1.06 -15.79
C MET A 148 21.59 1.47 -17.27
N TYR A 149 22.73 1.97 -17.79
CA TYR A 149 22.83 2.30 -19.22
C TYR A 149 22.62 1.08 -20.10
N LYS A 150 23.26 -0.04 -19.75
CA LYS A 150 23.15 -1.30 -20.53
C LYS A 150 21.70 -1.79 -20.61
N MET A 151 20.91 -1.65 -19.54
CA MET A 151 19.48 -1.98 -19.53
C MET A 151 18.67 -1.06 -20.46
N LEU A 152 18.94 0.26 -20.42
CA LEU A 152 18.30 1.21 -21.33
C LEU A 152 18.66 0.90 -22.80
N ARG A 153 19.95 0.63 -23.08
CA ARG A 153 20.42 0.28 -24.41
C ARG A 153 19.83 -1.03 -24.92
N LEU A 154 19.69 -2.03 -24.06
CA LEU A 154 19.06 -3.32 -24.40
C LEU A 154 17.61 -3.10 -24.88
N LYS A 155 16.87 -2.22 -24.21
CA LYS A 155 15.49 -1.84 -24.60
C LYS A 155 15.46 -1.15 -25.96
N GLN A 156 16.38 -0.23 -26.23
CA GLN A 156 16.47 0.46 -27.51
C GLN A 156 16.77 -0.49 -28.69
N LEU A 157 17.63 -1.48 -28.47
CA LEU A 157 17.98 -2.50 -29.45
C LEU A 157 16.86 -3.52 -29.68
N ASN A 158 16.00 -3.73 -28.69
CA ASN A 158 14.92 -4.70 -28.74
C ASN A 158 13.58 -4.04 -28.34
N PRO A 159 13.05 -3.13 -29.17
CA PRO A 159 11.79 -2.45 -28.87
C PRO A 159 10.64 -3.46 -28.84
N GLN A 160 9.71 -3.28 -27.91
CA GLN A 160 8.51 -4.13 -27.87
C GLN A 160 7.53 -3.82 -29.01
N SER A 161 6.60 -4.76 -29.27
CA SER A 161 5.46 -4.52 -30.17
C SER A 161 4.69 -3.26 -29.76
N ARG A 162 4.16 -2.56 -30.74
CA ARG A 162 3.31 -1.39 -30.55
C ARG A 162 1.81 -1.70 -30.75
N VAL A 163 1.47 -2.95 -30.91
CA VAL A 163 0.10 -3.37 -31.22
C VAL A 163 -0.28 -4.61 -30.39
N GLY A 164 -1.51 -4.64 -29.92
CA GLY A 164 -2.09 -5.78 -29.21
C GLY A 164 -1.53 -5.99 -27.80
N MET A 165 -1.74 -7.17 -27.27
CA MET A 165 -1.17 -7.57 -25.98
C MET A 165 0.32 -7.92 -26.13
N LEU A 166 1.06 -7.79 -25.03
CA LEU A 166 2.41 -8.37 -24.95
C LEU A 166 2.33 -9.90 -24.97
N SER A 167 3.36 -10.54 -25.55
CA SER A 167 3.44 -12.00 -25.55
C SER A 167 3.64 -12.56 -24.13
N ASP A 168 3.28 -13.83 -23.93
CA ASP A 168 3.44 -14.55 -22.65
C ASP A 168 4.90 -14.68 -22.18
N SER A 169 5.87 -14.31 -23.04
CA SER A 169 7.28 -14.24 -22.65
C SER A 169 7.57 -13.13 -21.62
N PHE A 170 6.66 -12.16 -21.46
CA PHE A 170 6.71 -11.16 -20.41
C PHE A 170 5.95 -11.65 -19.17
N ASP A 171 6.66 -12.26 -18.23
CA ASP A 171 6.07 -12.59 -16.92
C ASP A 171 5.81 -11.32 -16.12
N LEU A 172 4.53 -10.96 -15.98
CA LEU A 172 4.05 -9.79 -15.23
C LEU A 172 3.46 -10.19 -13.87
N SER A 173 3.55 -11.47 -13.49
CA SER A 173 3.05 -11.95 -12.20
C SER A 173 3.80 -11.31 -11.02
N LEU A 174 3.12 -11.20 -9.89
CA LEU A 174 3.70 -10.70 -8.64
C LEU A 174 4.82 -11.61 -8.10
N GLY A 175 4.66 -12.90 -8.32
CA GLY A 175 5.61 -13.93 -7.91
C GLY A 175 6.80 -14.10 -8.84
N ARG A 176 6.86 -13.35 -9.97
CA ARG A 176 7.87 -13.51 -11.02
C ARG A 176 9.29 -13.61 -10.48
N LYS A 177 10.07 -14.46 -11.08
CA LYS A 177 11.49 -14.55 -10.78
C LYS A 177 12.20 -13.31 -11.32
N GLN A 178 12.74 -12.52 -10.43
CA GLN A 178 13.54 -11.35 -10.78
C GLN A 178 14.96 -11.78 -11.19
N SER A 179 15.47 -11.22 -12.27
CA SER A 179 16.87 -11.37 -12.69
C SER A 179 17.57 -10.03 -12.45
N CYS A 180 18.49 -10.00 -11.51
CA CYS A 180 19.21 -8.81 -11.09
C CYS A 180 20.69 -8.97 -11.48
N PRO A 181 21.07 -8.79 -12.77
CA PRO A 181 22.42 -9.05 -13.21
C PRO A 181 23.40 -8.04 -12.61
N THR A 182 24.56 -8.53 -12.20
CA THR A 182 25.73 -7.68 -11.99
C THR A 182 26.33 -7.28 -13.35
N LEU A 183 27.34 -6.42 -13.33
CA LEU A 183 28.02 -6.02 -14.57
C LEU A 183 28.62 -7.23 -15.30
N GLU A 184 29.23 -8.15 -14.56
CA GLU A 184 29.88 -9.36 -15.08
C GLU A 184 28.86 -10.35 -15.67
N GLU A 185 27.66 -10.38 -15.11
CA GLU A 185 26.59 -11.27 -15.56
C GLU A 185 25.80 -10.70 -16.75
N PHE A 186 25.96 -9.39 -17.05
CA PHE A 186 25.06 -8.66 -17.95
C PHE A 186 25.04 -9.22 -19.38
N ASP A 187 26.15 -9.60 -19.97
CA ASP A 187 26.22 -10.10 -21.34
C ASP A 187 25.47 -11.44 -21.47
N SER A 188 25.59 -12.30 -20.47
CA SER A 188 24.81 -13.54 -20.38
C SER A 188 23.32 -13.27 -20.22
N TYR A 189 22.96 -12.28 -19.40
CA TYR A 189 21.58 -11.83 -19.20
C TYR A 189 20.98 -11.29 -20.51
N ALA A 190 21.66 -10.37 -21.19
CA ALA A 190 21.17 -9.76 -22.42
C ALA A 190 20.95 -10.79 -23.55
N SER A 191 21.83 -11.77 -23.64
CA SER A 191 21.70 -12.88 -24.60
C SER A 191 20.51 -13.79 -24.30
N LYS A 192 20.24 -14.05 -23.02
CA LYS A 192 19.15 -14.92 -22.56
C LYS A 192 17.80 -14.22 -22.56
N PHE A 193 17.77 -12.92 -22.25
CA PHE A 193 16.57 -12.12 -22.07
C PHE A 193 16.61 -10.82 -22.89
N PRO A 194 16.71 -10.88 -24.22
CA PRO A 194 16.88 -9.68 -25.06
C PRO A 194 15.73 -8.67 -24.95
N ASN A 195 14.52 -9.13 -24.61
CA ASN A 195 13.33 -8.30 -24.46
C ASN A 195 13.14 -7.74 -23.03
N GLN A 196 14.07 -8.00 -22.09
CA GLN A 196 13.98 -7.55 -20.71
C GLN A 196 14.85 -6.31 -20.40
N GLY A 197 15.04 -5.44 -21.39
CA GLY A 197 15.58 -4.08 -21.16
C GLY A 197 14.58 -3.17 -20.45
N MET A 198 15.05 -2.02 -19.98
CA MET A 198 14.23 -1.04 -19.22
C MET A 198 13.81 0.16 -20.09
N PRO A 199 12.55 0.61 -19.95
CA PRO A 199 11.47 0.16 -19.04
C PRO A 199 10.92 -1.22 -19.42
N PHE A 200 10.85 -2.13 -18.43
CA PHE A 200 10.41 -3.53 -18.67
C PHE A 200 8.92 -3.60 -18.99
N ALA A 201 8.58 -4.25 -20.09
CA ALA A 201 7.19 -4.46 -20.52
C ALA A 201 6.36 -3.17 -20.69
N MET A 202 7.02 -2.05 -20.91
CA MET A 202 6.41 -0.73 -21.15
C MET A 202 6.94 -0.16 -22.48
N PRO A 203 6.29 0.88 -23.06
CA PRO A 203 6.81 1.52 -24.26
C PRO A 203 8.23 2.07 -24.04
N ASN A 204 9.00 2.15 -25.11
CA ASN A 204 10.32 2.75 -25.07
C ASN A 204 10.25 4.20 -24.57
N LEU A 205 11.35 4.68 -24.01
CA LEU A 205 11.56 6.11 -23.80
C LEU A 205 11.54 6.84 -25.15
N THR A 206 11.16 8.11 -25.12
CA THR A 206 11.39 8.99 -26.26
C THR A 206 12.89 9.18 -26.50
N ASP A 207 13.29 9.57 -27.70
CA ASP A 207 14.70 9.84 -28.00
C ASP A 207 15.28 10.92 -27.08
N GLN A 208 14.49 11.91 -26.72
CA GLN A 208 14.89 12.97 -25.80
C GLN A 208 15.13 12.43 -24.39
N GLU A 209 14.20 11.68 -23.82
CA GLU A 209 14.34 11.06 -22.48
C GLU A 209 15.56 10.12 -22.43
N TYR A 210 15.74 9.30 -23.46
CA TYR A 210 16.89 8.42 -23.56
C TYR A 210 18.21 9.19 -23.58
N ARG A 211 18.28 10.29 -24.36
CA ARG A 211 19.48 11.15 -24.42
C ARG A 211 19.78 11.84 -23.12
N ILE A 212 18.76 12.33 -22.41
CA ILE A 212 18.89 12.93 -21.06
C ILE A 212 19.54 11.93 -20.09
N LEU A 213 19.00 10.72 -20.00
CA LEU A 213 19.57 9.69 -19.10
C LEU A 213 20.97 9.24 -19.54
N ALA A 214 21.20 9.09 -20.83
CA ALA A 214 22.52 8.71 -21.36
C ALA A 214 23.57 9.79 -21.09
N GLN A 215 23.24 11.08 -21.23
CA GLN A 215 24.12 12.22 -20.90
C GLN A 215 24.46 12.23 -19.42
N TRP A 216 23.45 12.13 -18.57
CA TRP A 216 23.65 12.09 -17.11
C TRP A 216 24.57 10.93 -16.69
N LEU A 217 24.32 9.73 -17.21
CA LEU A 217 25.16 8.56 -16.95
C LEU A 217 26.58 8.73 -17.51
N ALA A 218 26.75 9.28 -18.73
CA ALA A 218 28.06 9.57 -19.32
C ALA A 218 28.89 10.58 -18.50
N GLN A 219 28.20 11.53 -17.84
CA GLN A 219 28.82 12.51 -16.94
C GLN A 219 29.11 11.94 -15.54
N GLY A 220 28.88 10.64 -15.31
CA GLY A 220 29.15 9.96 -14.04
C GLY A 220 28.02 10.07 -13.03
N ALA A 221 26.81 10.32 -13.52
CA ALA A 221 25.60 10.44 -12.70
C ALA A 221 25.72 11.46 -11.55
N PRO A 222 26.02 12.73 -11.85
CA PRO A 222 26.22 13.75 -10.82
C PRO A 222 24.98 13.90 -9.94
N VAL A 223 25.22 14.02 -8.62
CA VAL A 223 24.18 14.16 -7.60
C VAL A 223 23.98 15.65 -7.31
N PRO A 224 22.74 16.15 -7.16
CA PRO A 224 22.47 17.53 -6.79
C PRO A 224 22.96 17.80 -5.35
N GLU A 225 23.17 19.07 -5.03
CA GLU A 225 23.37 19.49 -3.64
C GLU A 225 22.09 19.24 -2.83
N GLU A 226 22.26 18.79 -1.58
CA GLU A 226 21.12 18.56 -0.69
C GLU A 226 20.43 19.91 -0.35
N LYS A 227 19.13 19.98 -0.65
CA LYS A 227 18.33 21.18 -0.32
C LYS A 227 18.01 21.15 1.17
N GLY A 228 18.43 22.16 1.90
CA GLY A 228 18.04 22.38 3.29
C GLY A 228 16.54 22.69 3.44
N PRO A 229 16.03 22.73 4.68
CA PRO A 229 14.67 23.20 4.96
C PRO A 229 14.45 24.65 4.53
N THR A 230 13.24 24.97 4.09
CA THR A 230 12.85 26.37 3.86
C THR A 230 12.84 27.17 5.18
N PRO A 231 12.94 28.52 5.15
CA PRO A 231 12.88 29.33 6.37
C PRO A 231 11.64 29.10 7.22
N VAL A 232 10.47 28.93 6.59
CA VAL A 232 9.20 28.60 7.28
C VAL A 232 9.30 27.25 7.96
N ALA A 233 9.80 26.23 7.27
CA ALA A 233 10.00 24.90 7.85
C ALA A 233 11.02 24.92 9.00
N MET A 234 12.11 25.69 8.89
CA MET A 234 13.10 25.80 9.99
C MET A 234 12.51 26.35 11.27
N GLU A 235 11.57 27.29 11.20
CA GLU A 235 10.88 27.81 12.37
C GLU A 235 9.98 26.73 12.99
N GLN A 236 9.17 26.06 12.21
CA GLN A 236 8.30 24.98 12.67
C GLN A 236 9.12 23.82 13.26
N ILE A 237 10.21 23.43 12.63
CA ILE A 237 11.13 22.39 13.12
C ILE A 237 11.61 22.76 14.54
N ARG A 238 12.06 24.00 14.75
CA ARG A 238 12.52 24.44 16.09
C ARG A 238 11.42 24.35 17.13
N ASN A 239 10.19 24.75 16.80
CA ASN A 239 9.07 24.71 17.73
C ASN A 239 8.72 23.26 18.13
N TRP A 240 8.63 22.37 17.14
CA TRP A 240 8.32 20.95 17.36
C TRP A 240 9.45 20.19 18.05
N GLU A 241 10.71 20.39 17.66
CA GLU A 241 11.86 19.77 18.34
C GLU A 241 12.01 20.25 19.78
N THR A 242 11.68 21.53 20.08
CA THR A 242 11.65 22.05 21.46
C THR A 242 10.57 21.36 22.28
N PHE A 243 9.38 21.18 21.72
CA PHE A 243 8.29 20.46 22.39
C PHE A 243 8.67 19.00 22.64
N LEU A 244 9.20 18.29 21.64
CA LEU A 244 9.51 16.86 21.74
C LEU A 244 10.72 16.53 22.65
N ASN A 245 11.58 17.49 22.93
CA ASN A 245 12.80 17.27 23.73
C ASN A 245 12.76 17.93 25.13
N GLY A 246 11.55 18.13 25.69
CA GLY A 246 11.39 18.63 27.04
C GLY A 246 12.00 17.69 28.11
N SER A 247 12.40 18.21 29.25
CA SER A 247 13.26 17.53 30.26
C SER A 247 12.49 16.66 31.26
N GLY A 248 11.21 16.93 31.52
CA GLY A 248 10.41 16.20 32.53
C GLY A 248 9.99 14.80 32.08
N ASN A 249 9.79 13.86 33.00
CA ASN A 249 9.37 12.49 32.67
C ASN A 249 8.03 12.47 31.89
N LYS A 250 7.07 13.30 32.28
CA LYS A 250 5.78 13.46 31.60
C LYS A 250 6.02 13.82 30.12
N GLN A 251 6.84 14.85 29.85
CA GLN A 251 7.17 15.26 28.48
C GLN A 251 7.89 14.18 27.71
N LYS A 252 8.87 13.50 28.32
CA LYS A 252 9.62 12.41 27.66
C LYS A 252 8.71 11.23 27.30
N LEU A 253 7.77 10.87 28.18
CA LEU A 253 6.82 9.80 27.92
C LEU A 253 5.86 10.17 26.78
N VAL A 254 5.33 11.39 26.79
CA VAL A 254 4.48 11.93 25.72
C VAL A 254 5.22 11.97 24.39
N SER A 255 6.45 12.45 24.38
CA SER A 255 7.27 12.50 23.15
C SER A 255 7.56 11.11 22.58
N ARG A 256 7.79 10.11 23.44
CA ARG A 256 7.93 8.72 23.04
C ARG A 256 6.63 8.20 22.42
N TYR A 257 5.48 8.47 23.04
CA TYR A 257 4.17 8.08 22.53
C TYR A 257 3.93 8.68 21.14
N ILE A 258 4.13 9.97 20.97
CA ILE A 258 3.99 10.67 19.67
C ILE A 258 4.93 10.08 18.62
N TYR A 259 6.21 9.86 18.96
CA TYR A 259 7.18 9.27 18.03
C TYR A 259 6.78 7.85 17.58
N GLU A 260 6.38 6.98 18.50
CA GLU A 260 5.99 5.61 18.19
C GLU A 260 4.73 5.53 17.31
N HIS A 261 3.91 6.58 17.31
CA HIS A 261 2.74 6.68 16.46
C HIS A 261 3.00 7.37 15.11
N LEU A 262 3.97 8.28 15.03
CA LEU A 262 4.19 9.11 13.84
C LEU A 262 5.47 8.76 13.05
N PHE A 263 6.31 7.85 13.50
CA PHE A 263 7.61 7.52 12.87
C PHE A 263 7.52 7.10 11.40
N ALA A 264 6.38 6.53 10.98
CA ALA A 264 6.13 6.06 9.61
C ALA A 264 5.60 7.16 8.69
N GLY A 265 5.21 8.32 9.23
CA GLY A 265 4.58 9.40 8.50
C GLY A 265 5.58 10.29 7.75
N HIS A 266 5.07 10.94 6.70
CA HIS A 266 5.70 12.06 6.07
C HIS A 266 5.10 13.35 6.64
N MET A 267 5.85 14.01 7.55
CA MET A 267 5.43 15.25 8.20
C MET A 267 5.43 16.38 7.19
N HIS A 268 4.34 17.13 7.11
CA HIS A 268 4.18 18.31 6.25
C HIS A 268 3.84 19.51 7.12
N PHE A 269 4.56 20.64 6.94
CA PHE A 269 4.25 21.86 7.67
C PHE A 269 3.27 22.71 6.88
N LYS A 270 2.21 23.16 7.55
CA LYS A 270 1.27 24.10 6.95
C LYS A 270 2.00 25.39 6.51
N GLY A 271 1.81 25.76 5.25
CA GLY A 271 2.45 26.97 4.66
C GLY A 271 3.81 26.71 4.00
N THR A 272 4.32 25.47 3.99
CA THR A 272 5.48 25.09 3.16
C THR A 272 5.05 24.63 1.78
N GLY A 273 6.02 24.37 0.88
CA GLY A 273 5.72 23.82 -0.43
C GLY A 273 5.08 22.43 -0.36
N ASN A 274 4.12 22.16 -1.24
CA ASN A 274 3.34 20.90 -1.24
C ASN A 274 4.19 19.61 -1.35
N ARG A 275 5.45 19.72 -1.71
CA ARG A 275 6.39 18.59 -1.88
C ARG A 275 7.55 18.63 -0.87
N GLU A 276 7.44 19.38 0.21
CA GLU A 276 8.44 19.46 1.26
C GLU A 276 8.00 18.65 2.47
N PHE A 277 8.61 17.45 2.65
CA PHE A 277 8.26 16.49 3.69
C PHE A 277 9.43 16.18 4.61
N TYR A 278 9.10 15.74 5.84
CA TYR A 278 10.05 15.40 6.87
C TYR A 278 9.70 14.05 7.50
N ARG A 279 10.70 13.39 8.10
CA ARG A 279 10.51 12.22 8.96
C ARG A 279 10.82 12.59 10.40
N LEU A 280 10.01 12.13 11.33
CA LEU A 280 10.32 12.20 12.75
C LEU A 280 11.25 11.04 13.13
N VAL A 281 12.45 11.36 13.60
CA VAL A 281 13.52 10.38 13.86
C VAL A 281 14.12 10.56 15.25
N ARG A 282 14.78 9.50 15.75
CA ARG A 282 15.68 9.59 16.91
C ARG A 282 17.10 9.85 16.41
N SER A 283 17.80 10.85 16.96
CA SER A 283 19.14 11.25 16.55
C SER A 283 20.07 11.29 17.76
N SER A 284 21.31 10.84 17.59
CA SER A 284 22.39 10.99 18.59
C SER A 284 22.83 12.46 18.77
N LYS A 285 22.43 13.36 17.85
CA LYS A 285 22.83 14.78 17.83
C LYS A 285 21.65 15.68 18.16
N PRO A 286 21.85 16.70 19.05
CA PRO A 286 20.83 17.66 19.41
C PRO A 286 20.50 18.65 18.29
N ALA A 287 19.46 19.46 18.51
CA ALA A 287 19.09 20.55 17.62
C ALA A 287 20.28 21.46 17.30
N GLY A 288 20.37 21.97 16.06
CA GLY A 288 21.46 22.82 15.59
C GLY A 288 22.70 22.06 15.10
N GLN A 289 22.73 20.72 15.26
CA GLN A 289 23.75 19.85 14.64
C GLN A 289 23.12 19.01 13.52
N PRO A 290 23.93 18.50 12.57
CA PRO A 290 23.44 17.55 11.57
C PRO A 290 22.76 16.35 12.23
N VAL A 291 21.64 15.90 11.66
CA VAL A 291 20.91 14.73 12.19
C VAL A 291 21.74 13.48 11.97
N ASP A 292 21.93 12.69 13.04
CA ASP A 292 22.58 11.37 13.00
C ASP A 292 21.56 10.34 13.49
N GLU A 293 20.75 9.80 12.55
CA GLU A 293 19.61 8.92 12.84
C GLU A 293 20.08 7.60 13.46
N ILE A 294 19.45 7.23 14.58
CA ILE A 294 19.64 5.95 15.27
C ILE A 294 18.72 4.92 14.62
N ALA A 295 19.32 3.92 13.98
CA ALA A 295 18.60 2.84 13.31
C ALA A 295 18.16 1.76 14.32
N THR A 296 16.86 1.60 14.52
CA THR A 296 16.27 0.46 15.21
C THR A 296 15.32 -0.29 14.28
N VAL A 297 15.02 -1.56 14.54
CA VAL A 297 14.11 -2.35 13.70
C VAL A 297 12.68 -1.82 13.87
N ARG A 298 12.28 -1.48 15.11
CA ARG A 298 10.96 -0.95 15.48
C ARG A 298 11.10 0.37 16.21
N PRO A 299 10.10 1.23 16.19
CA PRO A 299 10.18 2.53 16.89
C PRO A 299 10.30 2.39 18.42
N TYR A 300 9.78 1.30 18.99
CA TYR A 300 9.85 1.02 20.42
C TYR A 300 11.06 0.19 20.85
N ASP A 301 11.96 -0.21 19.94
CA ASP A 301 13.21 -0.88 20.31
C ASP A 301 14.14 0.10 21.05
N ASP A 302 14.97 -0.45 21.97
CA ASP A 302 15.95 0.32 22.74
C ASP A 302 16.92 1.02 21.79
N PRO A 303 17.06 2.35 21.87
CA PRO A 303 18.08 3.08 21.10
C PRO A 303 19.51 2.85 21.58
N GLU A 304 19.72 2.18 22.74
CA GLU A 304 21.01 1.86 23.35
C GLU A 304 21.90 3.07 23.68
N THR A 305 21.42 4.29 23.47
CA THR A 305 22.15 5.54 23.70
C THR A 305 21.20 6.70 23.96
N ASP A 306 21.70 7.78 24.51
CA ASP A 306 20.96 9.03 24.62
C ASP A 306 20.61 9.57 23.24
N PHE A 307 19.45 10.14 23.10
CA PHE A 307 18.94 10.62 21.83
C PHE A 307 18.03 11.85 21.97
N TYR A 308 17.83 12.49 20.80
CA TYR A 308 16.90 13.60 20.62
C TYR A 308 15.92 13.27 19.51
N TYR A 309 14.66 13.70 19.64
CA TYR A 309 13.69 13.67 18.54
C TYR A 309 14.00 14.81 17.56
N ARG A 310 14.15 14.47 16.28
CA ARG A 310 14.50 15.41 15.24
C ARG A 310 13.61 15.23 14.02
N LEU A 311 13.43 16.32 13.27
CA LEU A 311 12.72 16.34 12.00
C LEU A 311 13.73 16.39 10.84
N LEU A 312 13.87 15.27 10.14
CA LEU A 312 14.79 15.09 9.04
C LEU A 312 14.07 15.22 7.71
N ARG A 313 14.53 16.12 6.83
CA ARG A 313 13.95 16.27 5.50
C ARG A 313 14.00 14.95 4.74
N TYR A 314 12.89 14.61 4.07
CA TYR A 314 12.82 13.44 3.20
C TYR A 314 13.39 13.81 1.82
N PRO A 315 14.47 13.17 1.35
CA PRO A 315 15.17 13.62 0.14
C PRO A 315 14.65 12.98 -1.16
N GLY A 316 13.79 11.96 -1.06
CA GLY A 316 13.39 11.17 -2.22
C GLY A 316 12.09 11.62 -2.87
N THR A 317 11.84 11.15 -4.09
CA THR A 317 10.53 11.25 -4.75
C THR A 317 9.48 10.54 -3.91
N ILE A 318 8.35 11.19 -3.72
CA ILE A 318 7.21 10.64 -2.98
C ILE A 318 6.49 9.61 -3.84
N VAL A 319 6.36 8.40 -3.31
CA VAL A 319 5.67 7.26 -3.93
C VAL A 319 4.33 7.05 -3.23
N ALA A 320 3.23 7.05 -3.98
CA ALA A 320 1.86 7.01 -3.44
C ALA A 320 1.64 5.87 -2.42
N LYS A 321 2.19 4.68 -2.69
CA LYS A 321 1.98 3.50 -1.83
C LYS A 321 2.49 3.66 -0.40
N THR A 322 3.63 4.35 -0.20
CA THR A 322 4.27 4.51 1.12
C THR A 322 4.12 5.93 1.68
N HIS A 323 3.29 6.75 1.05
CA HIS A 323 3.08 8.12 1.47
C HIS A 323 1.92 8.19 2.47
N LEU A 324 2.26 8.49 3.70
CA LEU A 324 1.33 8.69 4.81
C LEU A 324 1.55 10.12 5.31
N VAL A 325 0.71 11.05 4.87
CA VAL A 325 0.86 12.47 5.20
C VAL A 325 0.38 12.73 6.62
N TYR A 326 1.18 13.46 7.37
CA TYR A 326 0.79 13.99 8.68
C TYR A 326 1.08 15.49 8.74
N GLU A 327 0.04 16.31 8.86
CA GLU A 327 0.21 17.76 8.93
C GLU A 327 0.67 18.19 10.33
N LEU A 328 1.73 18.98 10.39
CA LEU A 328 2.20 19.66 11.60
C LEU A 328 1.91 21.16 11.48
N SER A 329 1.34 21.74 12.57
CA SER A 329 1.01 23.16 12.63
C SER A 329 1.08 23.66 14.08
N ASP A 330 1.06 24.98 14.30
CA ASP A 330 1.00 25.57 15.63
C ASP A 330 -0.31 25.22 16.34
N GLN A 331 -1.42 25.09 15.59
CA GLN A 331 -2.71 24.65 16.15
C GLN A 331 -2.60 23.21 16.68
N ARG A 332 -2.00 22.29 15.92
CA ARG A 332 -1.76 20.91 16.36
C ARG A 332 -0.82 20.84 17.57
N LEU A 333 0.22 21.65 17.57
CA LEU A 333 1.13 21.73 18.73
C LEU A 333 0.39 22.19 19.99
N THR A 334 -0.56 23.11 19.86
CA THR A 334 -1.44 23.55 20.96
C THR A 334 -2.35 22.41 21.41
N ARG A 335 -2.99 21.72 20.48
CA ARG A 335 -3.83 20.54 20.77
C ARG A 335 -3.06 19.45 21.50
N TYR A 336 -1.80 19.19 21.14
CA TYR A 336 -0.97 18.20 21.84
C TYR A 336 -0.65 18.62 23.28
N ARG A 337 -0.48 19.92 23.55
CA ARG A 337 -0.35 20.41 24.93
C ARG A 337 -1.63 20.23 25.72
N GLU A 338 -2.78 20.49 25.10
CA GLU A 338 -4.09 20.27 25.73
C GLU A 338 -4.32 18.78 26.04
N LEU A 339 -4.05 17.89 25.10
CA LEU A 339 -4.25 16.45 25.27
C LEU A 339 -3.32 15.83 26.31
N PHE A 340 -2.05 16.22 26.31
CA PHE A 340 -1.03 15.46 27.04
C PHE A 340 -0.39 16.20 28.21
N LEU A 341 -0.33 17.53 28.20
CA LEU A 341 0.36 18.28 29.24
C LEU A 341 -0.61 18.97 30.21
N ALA A 342 -1.77 19.41 29.75
CA ALA A 342 -2.78 20.04 30.59
C ALA A 342 -3.45 19.07 31.59
N PRO A 343 -3.78 17.81 31.26
CA PRO A 343 -4.39 16.88 32.20
C PRO A 343 -3.49 16.62 33.41
N GLU A 344 -4.10 16.48 34.59
CA GLU A 344 -3.39 16.22 35.86
C GLU A 344 -3.05 14.71 35.95
N TYR A 345 -1.82 14.35 35.73
CA TYR A 345 -1.25 13.03 36.03
C TYR A 345 0.27 13.15 36.22
N GLU A 346 0.83 12.21 36.94
CA GLU A 346 2.26 12.18 37.27
C GLU A 346 2.94 10.98 36.63
N VAL A 347 4.15 11.18 36.10
CA VAL A 347 5.02 10.14 35.60
C VAL A 347 6.27 10.08 36.47
N SER A 348 6.26 9.17 37.44
CA SER A 348 7.36 9.00 38.40
C SER A 348 8.58 8.38 37.71
N GLU A 349 8.39 7.37 36.85
CA GLU A 349 9.44 6.63 36.16
C GLU A 349 9.07 6.45 34.68
N LEU A 350 10.08 6.46 33.82
CA LEU A 350 9.89 6.14 32.40
C LEU A 350 9.79 4.62 32.20
N PRO A 351 8.94 4.14 31.28
CA PRO A 351 8.82 2.71 31.02
C PRO A 351 10.10 2.13 30.44
N SER A 352 10.39 0.91 30.86
CA SER A 352 11.51 0.13 30.35
C SER A 352 11.42 -0.12 28.84
N TRP A 353 12.59 -0.30 28.20
CA TRP A 353 12.70 -0.76 26.82
C TRP A 353 12.62 -2.30 26.69
N GLU A 354 12.37 -3.03 27.78
CA GLU A 354 12.11 -4.47 27.74
C GLU A 354 11.01 -4.78 26.70
N PRO A 355 11.24 -5.74 25.76
CA PRO A 355 10.35 -5.98 24.64
C PRO A 355 8.89 -6.25 25.01
N LEU A 356 8.63 -6.91 26.16
CA LEU A 356 7.27 -7.20 26.64
C LEU A 356 6.57 -5.97 27.23
N ILE A 357 7.31 -4.96 27.63
CA ILE A 357 6.77 -3.66 28.10
C ILE A 357 6.65 -2.74 26.90
N ALA A 358 7.75 -2.52 26.18
CA ALA A 358 7.83 -1.54 25.11
C ALA A 358 6.85 -1.81 23.94
N SER A 359 6.59 -3.08 23.61
CA SER A 359 5.63 -3.45 22.56
C SER A 359 4.16 -3.45 22.99
N ASN A 360 3.88 -3.19 24.28
CA ASN A 360 2.53 -3.15 24.81
C ASN A 360 2.15 -1.73 25.24
N PRO A 361 1.38 -0.98 24.42
CA PRO A 361 1.05 0.41 24.71
C PRO A 361 0.28 0.60 26.04
N PHE A 362 -0.47 -0.42 26.48
CA PHE A 362 -1.21 -0.39 27.74
C PHE A 362 -0.30 -0.53 28.97
N LYS A 363 0.93 -1.01 28.79
CA LYS A 363 1.98 -1.03 29.81
C LYS A 363 2.93 0.13 29.69
N ALA A 364 3.42 0.40 28.49
CA ALA A 364 4.41 1.44 28.23
C ALA A 364 3.87 2.85 28.54
N PHE A 365 2.59 3.09 28.23
CA PHE A 365 1.98 4.41 28.34
C PHE A 365 0.81 4.46 29.35
N LYS A 366 0.82 3.56 30.33
CA LYS A 366 -0.26 3.47 31.32
C LYS A 366 -0.51 4.77 32.08
N ASP A 367 0.53 5.56 32.31
CA ASP A 367 0.44 6.83 33.04
C ASP A 367 -0.21 7.94 32.21
N ILE A 368 -0.25 7.86 30.89
CA ILE A 368 -0.98 8.82 30.06
C ILE A 368 -2.48 8.45 30.09
N PRO A 369 -3.39 9.40 30.39
CA PRO A 369 -4.82 9.11 30.44
C PRO A 369 -5.32 8.45 29.15
N PRO A 370 -6.13 7.38 29.25
CA PRO A 370 -6.66 6.67 28.05
C PRO A 370 -7.44 7.59 27.11
N ARG A 371 -8.23 8.53 27.69
CA ARG A 371 -8.97 9.54 26.91
C ARG A 371 -8.04 10.40 26.05
N SER A 372 -6.94 10.90 26.62
CA SER A 372 -5.96 11.72 25.88
C SER A 372 -5.33 10.95 24.71
N ARG A 373 -5.05 9.67 24.92
CA ARG A 373 -4.51 8.79 23.88
C ARG A 373 -5.53 8.51 22.79
N TYR A 374 -6.78 8.27 23.16
CA TYR A 374 -7.85 8.00 22.18
C TYR A 374 -8.18 9.22 21.35
N GLU A 375 -8.36 10.39 21.97
CA GLU A 375 -8.62 11.64 21.25
C GLU A 375 -7.46 12.00 20.30
N PHE A 376 -6.21 11.77 20.71
CA PHE A 376 -5.05 11.90 19.79
C PHE A 376 -5.17 11.00 18.55
N LEU A 377 -5.63 9.76 18.70
CA LEU A 377 -5.83 8.84 17.57
C LEU A 377 -7.05 9.25 16.74
N LEU A 378 -8.12 9.71 17.36
CA LEU A 378 -9.35 10.16 16.68
C LEU A 378 -9.12 11.43 15.86
N ASP A 379 -8.36 12.40 16.40
CA ASP A 379 -8.06 13.65 15.69
C ASP A 379 -7.52 13.42 14.26
N ASP A 380 -6.85 12.27 14.03
CA ASP A 380 -6.26 11.86 12.76
C ASP A 380 -6.55 10.38 12.42
N ALA A 381 -7.74 9.90 12.73
CA ALA A 381 -8.07 8.48 12.58
C ALA A 381 -7.80 7.93 11.16
N ARG A 382 -8.02 8.73 10.13
CA ARG A 382 -7.67 8.35 8.75
C ARG A 382 -6.19 8.00 8.62
N TYR A 383 -5.27 8.79 9.18
CA TYR A 383 -3.84 8.52 9.15
C TYR A 383 -3.50 7.16 9.80
N PHE A 384 -4.10 6.86 10.96
CA PHE A 384 -3.85 5.61 11.67
C PHE A 384 -4.46 4.41 10.93
N ILE A 385 -5.69 4.52 10.45
CA ILE A 385 -6.34 3.47 9.64
C ILE A 385 -5.56 3.27 8.33
N GLU A 386 -5.19 4.32 7.62
CA GLU A 386 -4.39 4.25 6.40
C GLU A 386 -3.02 3.59 6.66
N GLY A 387 -2.38 3.93 7.77
CA GLY A 387 -1.10 3.36 8.18
C GLY A 387 -1.12 1.84 8.30
N PHE A 388 -2.16 1.26 8.92
CA PHE A 388 -2.24 -0.19 9.03
C PHE A 388 -2.74 -0.87 7.75
N ILE A 389 -3.66 -0.25 7.02
CA ILE A 389 -4.20 -0.82 5.78
C ILE A 389 -3.15 -0.83 4.67
N LYS A 390 -2.49 0.28 4.42
CA LYS A 390 -1.37 0.34 3.47
C LYS A 390 -0.17 -0.45 3.96
N GLY A 391 0.06 -0.41 5.26
CA GLY A 391 1.27 -0.92 5.90
C GLY A 391 2.53 -0.12 5.51
N PRO A 392 3.61 -0.28 6.26
CA PRO A 392 4.89 0.36 5.96
C PRO A 392 5.63 -0.31 4.79
N VAL A 393 4.98 -1.24 4.09
CA VAL A 393 5.56 -2.07 3.02
C VAL A 393 4.69 -2.03 1.77
N CYS A 394 5.29 -2.33 0.63
CA CYS A 394 4.62 -2.28 -0.66
C CYS A 394 3.69 -3.45 -0.96
N ARG A 395 3.64 -4.45 -0.08
CA ARG A 395 2.73 -5.60 -0.11
C ARG A 395 1.99 -5.72 1.23
N GLY A 396 1.29 -4.67 1.61
CA GLY A 396 0.70 -4.54 2.95
C GLY A 396 -0.51 -5.46 3.22
N MET A 397 -1.14 -5.99 2.20
CA MET A 397 -2.44 -6.68 2.33
C MET A 397 -2.40 -8.11 2.83
N ILE A 398 -1.25 -8.75 2.82
CA ILE A 398 -1.14 -10.17 3.21
C ILE A 398 -1.45 -10.38 4.71
N ALA A 399 -1.38 -9.34 5.52
CA ALA A 399 -1.70 -9.42 6.95
C ALA A 399 -3.19 -9.23 7.27
N LEU A 400 -4.02 -8.76 6.33
CA LEU A 400 -5.41 -8.40 6.56
C LEU A 400 -6.35 -9.28 5.74
N ASN A 401 -7.14 -10.11 6.39
CA ASN A 401 -8.30 -10.76 5.80
C ASN A 401 -9.54 -9.88 6.03
N VAL A 402 -10.48 -9.87 5.10
CA VAL A 402 -11.72 -9.10 5.16
C VAL A 402 -12.89 -9.92 4.65
N ILE A 403 -14.10 -9.48 4.92
CA ILE A 403 -15.32 -10.09 4.38
C ILE A 403 -15.62 -9.52 2.99
N GLU A 404 -15.39 -8.22 2.81
CA GLU A 404 -15.48 -7.53 1.53
C GLU A 404 -14.34 -6.51 1.42
N ASP A 405 -13.82 -6.29 0.22
CA ASP A 405 -12.73 -5.34 -0.04
C ASP A 405 -13.15 -3.87 0.18
N GLN A 406 -14.44 -3.61 0.32
CA GLN A 406 -14.98 -2.32 0.80
C GLN A 406 -15.61 -2.51 2.18
N PHE A 407 -15.29 -1.66 3.14
CA PHE A 407 -16.00 -1.59 4.40
C PHE A 407 -15.92 -0.19 5.01
N TRP A 408 -16.91 0.14 5.84
CA TRP A 408 -16.96 1.40 6.56
C TRP A 408 -16.34 1.27 7.94
N VAL A 409 -15.73 2.35 8.41
CA VAL A 409 -15.17 2.45 9.75
C VAL A 409 -15.76 3.66 10.45
N ALA A 410 -16.34 3.42 11.61
CA ALA A 410 -16.78 4.42 12.55
C ALA A 410 -16.12 4.17 13.91
N PHE A 411 -16.19 5.10 14.82
CA PHE A 411 -15.49 5.05 16.10
C PHE A 411 -16.49 5.21 17.26
N LEU A 412 -16.18 4.57 18.41
CA LEU A 412 -16.95 4.83 19.62
C LEU A 412 -16.66 6.25 20.11
N ASP A 413 -17.71 6.89 20.63
CA ASP A 413 -17.62 8.21 21.23
C ASP A 413 -16.83 8.15 22.54
N PRO A 414 -15.76 8.97 22.72
CA PRO A 414 -14.98 9.01 23.95
C PRO A 414 -15.81 9.30 25.21
N ASP A 415 -16.92 10.03 25.07
CA ASP A 415 -17.81 10.36 26.18
C ASP A 415 -18.77 9.24 26.55
N ARG A 416 -18.90 8.22 25.70
CA ARG A 416 -19.75 7.03 25.89
C ARG A 416 -18.96 5.76 26.14
N ASP A 417 -17.64 5.76 25.92
CA ASP A 417 -16.79 4.59 26.16
C ASP A 417 -16.42 4.50 27.66
N SER A 418 -17.16 3.69 28.39
CA SER A 418 -16.95 3.46 29.81
C SER A 418 -15.56 2.94 30.20
N MET A 419 -14.79 2.43 29.23
CA MET A 419 -13.42 1.95 29.48
C MET A 419 -12.43 3.09 29.64
N LEU A 420 -12.70 4.25 29.04
CA LEU A 420 -11.85 5.43 29.16
C LEU A 420 -11.94 6.08 30.55
N ASP A 421 -13.08 5.91 31.22
CA ASP A 421 -13.32 6.42 32.58
C ASP A 421 -12.83 5.43 33.66
N ARG A 422 -12.33 4.26 33.25
CA ARG A 422 -11.87 3.18 34.15
C ARG A 422 -10.47 2.71 33.80
N PRO A 423 -9.43 3.54 33.96
CA PRO A 423 -8.05 3.20 33.63
C PRO A 423 -7.58 1.91 34.34
N GLU A 424 -8.13 1.57 35.50
CA GLU A 424 -7.84 0.35 36.24
C GLU A 424 -8.23 -0.91 35.44
N PHE A 425 -9.29 -0.85 34.62
CA PHE A 425 -9.69 -1.95 33.76
C PHE A 425 -8.62 -2.23 32.68
N LEU A 426 -8.09 -1.18 32.04
CA LEU A 426 -7.05 -1.33 31.03
C LEU A 426 -5.72 -1.81 31.66
N GLU A 427 -5.41 -1.39 32.87
CA GLU A 427 -4.24 -1.88 33.60
C GLU A 427 -4.41 -3.36 33.97
N GLU A 428 -5.57 -3.78 34.50
CA GLU A 428 -5.90 -5.18 34.78
C GLU A 428 -5.85 -6.05 33.51
N MET A 429 -6.36 -5.54 32.37
CA MET A 429 -6.40 -6.26 31.10
C MET A 429 -5.08 -6.19 30.31
N SER A 430 -4.11 -5.38 30.71
CA SER A 430 -2.89 -5.11 29.95
C SER A 430 -2.10 -6.37 29.57
N ASP A 431 -2.09 -7.41 30.42
CA ASP A 431 -1.46 -8.70 30.11
C ASP A 431 -2.19 -9.48 29.02
N TYR A 432 -3.50 -9.31 28.92
CA TYR A 432 -4.33 -9.96 27.91
C TYR A 432 -4.30 -9.22 26.56
N LEU A 433 -4.01 -7.92 26.60
CA LEU A 433 -3.85 -7.06 25.42
C LEU A 433 -2.45 -7.16 24.75
N GLN A 434 -1.61 -8.09 25.19
CA GLN A 434 -0.27 -8.30 24.64
C GLN A 434 -0.32 -8.84 23.20
N ILE A 435 0.29 -8.13 22.27
CA ILE A 435 0.38 -8.48 20.86
C ILE A 435 1.64 -9.34 20.52
N PRO A 436 1.67 -10.05 19.38
CA PRO A 436 2.76 -10.95 19.03
C PRO A 436 4.11 -10.30 18.70
N SER A 437 4.16 -9.00 18.50
CA SER A 437 5.36 -8.28 18.03
C SER A 437 6.58 -8.32 18.95
N ALA A 438 6.38 -8.62 20.24
CA ALA A 438 7.44 -8.72 21.25
C ALA A 438 8.27 -10.00 21.20
N GLN A 439 7.80 -11.04 20.52
CA GLN A 439 8.44 -12.34 20.61
C GLN A 439 9.51 -12.54 19.52
N GLY A 440 10.74 -12.87 19.96
CA GLY A 440 11.85 -13.20 19.08
C GLY A 440 11.63 -14.47 18.23
N ASP A 441 12.65 -14.84 17.47
CA ASP A 441 12.63 -15.89 16.41
C ASP A 441 12.38 -17.34 16.84
N LYS A 442 12.11 -17.64 18.11
CA LYS A 442 11.86 -19.01 18.57
C LYS A 442 10.54 -19.55 18.02
N ILE A 443 10.63 -20.58 17.17
CA ILE A 443 9.50 -21.17 16.45
C ILE A 443 8.68 -22.09 17.36
N ARG A 444 7.53 -21.61 17.87
CA ARG A 444 6.49 -22.38 18.54
C ARG A 444 5.10 -21.90 18.12
N LEU A 445 4.75 -22.02 16.83
CA LEU A 445 3.55 -21.45 16.24
C LEU A 445 2.24 -21.84 16.95
N LEU A 446 2.00 -23.12 17.13
CA LEU A 446 0.72 -23.61 17.69
C LEU A 446 0.54 -23.31 19.18
N SER A 447 1.59 -23.35 19.99
CA SER A 447 1.49 -22.98 21.39
C SER A 447 1.29 -21.49 21.58
N THR A 448 1.98 -20.67 20.79
CA THR A 448 1.85 -19.20 20.81
C THR A 448 0.42 -18.79 20.44
N TRP A 449 -0.13 -19.38 19.38
CA TRP A 449 -1.52 -19.13 18.96
C TRP A 449 -2.54 -19.43 20.08
N LYS A 450 -2.43 -20.61 20.73
CA LYS A 450 -3.31 -20.97 21.83
C LYS A 450 -3.22 -20.02 23.01
N ASP A 451 -2.03 -19.46 23.28
CA ASP A 451 -1.82 -18.50 24.35
C ASP A 451 -2.47 -17.16 24.03
N TYR A 452 -2.35 -16.65 22.80
CA TYR A 452 -3.03 -15.42 22.35
C TYR A 452 -4.53 -15.59 22.35
N ARG A 453 -5.05 -16.70 21.84
CA ARG A 453 -6.48 -17.01 21.88
C ARG A 453 -7.04 -16.95 23.31
N LYS A 454 -6.36 -17.57 24.29
CA LYS A 454 -6.81 -17.53 25.69
C LYS A 454 -6.80 -16.12 26.27
N ARG A 455 -5.82 -15.31 25.88
CA ARG A 455 -5.75 -13.91 26.31
C ARG A 455 -6.90 -13.10 25.72
N GLU A 456 -7.12 -13.25 24.44
CA GLU A 456 -8.22 -12.60 23.72
C GLU A 456 -9.58 -12.98 24.32
N GLN A 457 -9.80 -14.26 24.62
CA GLN A 457 -11.02 -14.70 25.29
C GLN A 457 -11.20 -14.04 26.67
N LYS A 458 -10.13 -13.87 27.45
CA LYS A 458 -10.20 -13.21 28.75
C LYS A 458 -10.51 -11.72 28.64
N TYR A 459 -9.91 -11.06 27.69
CA TYR A 459 -10.22 -9.66 27.39
C TYR A 459 -11.67 -9.49 26.94
N ASN A 460 -12.13 -10.30 26.00
CA ASN A 460 -13.51 -10.27 25.51
C ASN A 460 -14.54 -10.60 26.62
N GLU A 461 -14.26 -11.54 27.53
CA GLU A 461 -15.10 -11.79 28.72
C GLU A 461 -15.22 -10.53 29.60
N GLY A 462 -14.14 -9.76 29.76
CA GLY A 462 -14.13 -8.50 30.51
C GLY A 462 -14.98 -7.43 29.85
N ARG A 463 -14.80 -7.22 28.53
CA ARG A 463 -15.60 -6.27 27.75
C ARG A 463 -17.07 -6.65 27.69
N PHE A 464 -17.34 -7.91 27.52
CA PHE A 464 -18.71 -8.41 27.44
C PHE A 464 -19.50 -8.16 28.74
N ARG A 465 -18.87 -8.28 29.91
CA ARG A 465 -19.53 -7.91 31.17
C ARG A 465 -19.98 -6.45 31.18
N GLN A 466 -19.22 -5.56 30.57
CA GLN A 466 -19.59 -4.15 30.43
C GLN A 466 -20.75 -3.99 29.44
N PHE A 467 -20.70 -4.69 28.31
CA PHE A 467 -21.78 -4.72 27.33
C PHE A 467 -23.09 -5.25 27.94
N LEU A 468 -23.05 -6.29 28.76
CA LEU A 468 -24.24 -6.82 29.47
C LEU A 468 -24.81 -5.84 30.47
N ALA A 469 -24.00 -4.90 30.98
CA ALA A 469 -24.46 -3.88 31.93
C ALA A 469 -25.15 -2.70 31.25
N LEU A 470 -25.08 -2.57 29.92
CA LEU A 470 -25.78 -1.53 29.18
C LEU A 470 -27.30 -1.72 29.27
N ASP A 471 -28.04 -0.62 29.31
CA ASP A 471 -29.49 -0.63 29.13
C ASP A 471 -29.87 -0.93 27.66
N GLN A 472 -31.16 -1.02 27.41
CA GLN A 472 -31.68 -1.04 26.04
C GLN A 472 -31.90 0.37 25.53
N TYR A 473 -31.45 0.64 24.31
CA TYR A 473 -31.55 1.91 23.61
C TYR A 473 -32.39 1.78 22.34
N ASP A 474 -33.22 2.78 22.03
CA ASP A 474 -33.74 2.92 20.68
C ASP A 474 -32.61 3.17 19.71
N ILE A 475 -32.74 2.70 18.46
CA ILE A 475 -31.65 2.84 17.45
C ILE A 475 -31.18 4.30 17.28
N ARG A 476 -32.09 5.26 17.43
CA ARG A 476 -31.74 6.70 17.32
C ARG A 476 -30.88 7.17 18.48
N ASP A 477 -31.20 6.70 19.70
CA ASP A 477 -30.43 7.04 20.90
C ASP A 477 -29.10 6.24 20.93
N ALA A 478 -29.09 5.03 20.38
CA ALA A 478 -27.90 4.21 20.25
C ALA A 478 -26.84 4.84 19.32
N MET A 479 -27.24 5.71 18.38
CA MET A 479 -26.29 6.43 17.54
C MET A 479 -25.39 7.41 18.35
N ASP A 480 -25.77 7.78 19.55
CA ASP A 480 -24.94 8.59 20.44
C ASP A 480 -23.70 7.84 20.96
N PHE A 481 -23.62 6.51 20.77
CA PHE A 481 -22.38 5.76 21.01
C PHE A 481 -21.36 5.92 19.86
N LEU A 482 -21.74 6.47 18.73
CA LEU A 482 -20.83 6.76 17.62
C LEU A 482 -20.33 8.20 17.72
N TRP A 483 -19.02 8.36 17.66
CA TRP A 483 -18.39 9.68 17.62
C TRP A 483 -18.73 10.37 16.32
N ASP A 484 -19.23 11.60 16.41
CA ASP A 484 -19.68 12.39 15.27
C ASP A 484 -18.64 13.43 14.81
N GLY A 485 -17.38 13.26 15.24
CA GLY A 485 -16.32 14.18 14.88
C GLY A 485 -16.46 15.56 15.55
N ASP A 486 -17.18 15.63 16.67
CA ASP A 486 -17.51 16.90 17.35
C ASP A 486 -18.17 17.90 16.36
N GLY A 487 -18.89 17.37 15.37
CA GLY A 487 -19.61 18.10 14.32
C GLY A 487 -18.75 18.65 13.18
N ASN A 488 -17.44 18.46 13.17
CA ASN A 488 -16.55 19.06 12.16
C ASN A 488 -15.29 18.24 11.77
N ASN A 489 -15.00 17.14 12.46
CA ASN A 489 -13.85 16.31 12.15
C ASN A 489 -14.24 15.15 11.21
N PRO A 490 -13.84 15.15 9.92
CA PRO A 490 -14.21 14.12 8.96
C PRO A 490 -13.62 12.74 9.28
N ASN A 491 -12.66 12.65 10.21
CA ASN A 491 -12.12 11.38 10.67
C ASN A 491 -13.16 10.46 11.34
N ALA A 492 -14.34 10.97 11.69
CA ALA A 492 -15.40 10.18 12.32
C ALA A 492 -16.04 9.13 11.41
N ALA A 493 -15.96 9.32 10.07
CA ALA A 493 -16.51 8.42 9.08
C ALA A 493 -15.48 8.14 8.00
N LEU A 494 -15.09 6.87 7.84
CA LEU A 494 -14.08 6.47 6.88
C LEU A 494 -14.58 5.30 6.02
N THR A 495 -14.17 5.29 4.75
CA THR A 495 -14.28 4.12 3.87
C THR A 495 -12.91 3.56 3.57
N VAL A 496 -12.77 2.27 3.79
CA VAL A 496 -11.60 1.50 3.38
C VAL A 496 -11.91 0.80 2.07
N PHE A 497 -11.07 1.00 1.06
CA PHE A 497 -11.04 0.22 -0.17
C PHE A 497 -9.77 -0.60 -0.18
N ARG A 498 -9.92 -1.91 -0.15
CA ARG A 498 -8.82 -2.84 -0.29
C ARG A 498 -8.64 -3.21 -1.76
N HIS A 499 -7.48 -2.92 -2.29
CA HIS A 499 -7.09 -3.34 -3.63
C HIS A 499 -6.02 -4.41 -3.49
N PHE A 500 -5.96 -5.38 -4.35
CA PHE A 500 -4.90 -6.38 -4.29
C PHE A 500 -3.51 -5.71 -4.20
N ASP A 501 -2.73 -6.05 -3.17
CA ASP A 501 -1.41 -5.46 -2.83
C ASP A 501 -1.44 -3.96 -2.44
N SER A 502 -2.61 -3.33 -2.35
CA SER A 502 -2.75 -1.95 -1.91
C SER A 502 -4.08 -1.74 -1.20
N ALA A 503 -4.28 -0.56 -0.67
CA ALA A 503 -5.53 -0.08 -0.14
C ALA A 503 -5.54 1.44 -0.12
N SER A 504 -6.72 2.02 0.01
CA SER A 504 -6.91 3.44 0.28
C SER A 504 -7.94 3.64 1.39
N VAL A 505 -7.87 4.78 2.03
CA VAL A 505 -8.80 5.19 3.09
C VAL A 505 -9.25 6.61 2.79
N ASP A 506 -10.54 6.76 2.55
CA ASP A 506 -11.16 8.06 2.27
C ASP A 506 -12.09 8.50 3.38
N TYR A 507 -12.27 9.82 3.49
CA TYR A 507 -13.27 10.41 4.35
C TYR A 507 -14.68 10.12 3.83
N GLY A 508 -15.62 9.98 4.75
CA GLY A 508 -17.01 9.71 4.45
C GLY A 508 -17.32 8.23 4.20
N PHE A 509 -18.60 7.97 3.97
CA PHE A 509 -19.14 6.67 3.62
C PHE A 509 -19.37 6.58 2.11
N ASN A 510 -18.37 6.11 1.38
CA ASN A 510 -18.38 6.01 -0.07
C ASN A 510 -18.72 4.59 -0.54
N GLY A 511 -19.23 4.46 -1.75
CA GLY A 511 -19.62 3.19 -2.35
C GLY A 511 -21.02 2.73 -1.93
N ASN A 512 -21.41 1.53 -2.34
CA ASN A 512 -22.64 0.89 -1.89
C ASN A 512 -22.56 0.55 -0.39
N TYR A 513 -23.71 0.24 0.24
CA TYR A 513 -23.72 -0.32 1.59
C TYR A 513 -22.90 -1.60 1.62
N PRO A 514 -21.81 -1.66 2.44
CA PRO A 514 -20.92 -2.81 2.46
C PRO A 514 -21.53 -4.00 3.22
N GLU A 515 -20.97 -5.21 3.01
CA GLU A 515 -21.37 -6.40 3.75
C GLU A 515 -21.01 -6.31 5.23
N THR A 516 -19.97 -5.54 5.58
CA THR A 516 -19.51 -5.35 6.96
C THR A 516 -19.06 -3.92 7.20
N ALA A 517 -19.05 -3.53 8.47
CA ALA A 517 -18.43 -2.30 8.95
C ALA A 517 -17.66 -2.60 10.24
N TRP A 518 -16.76 -1.71 10.60
CA TRP A 518 -16.07 -1.76 11.88
C TRP A 518 -16.51 -0.58 12.74
N VAL A 519 -16.83 -0.87 13.98
CA VAL A 519 -16.87 0.15 15.02
C VAL A 519 -15.65 -0.04 15.89
N VAL A 520 -14.84 1.00 16.04
CA VAL A 520 -13.51 0.92 16.63
C VAL A 520 -13.46 1.73 17.92
N ASP A 521 -13.00 1.09 18.99
CA ASP A 521 -12.71 1.74 20.26
C ASP A 521 -11.22 1.98 20.45
N TYR A 522 -10.85 2.62 21.58
CA TYR A 522 -9.47 2.93 21.89
C TYR A 522 -8.55 1.70 21.95
N PRO A 523 -8.89 0.59 22.68
CA PRO A 523 -7.98 -0.55 22.75
C PRO A 523 -7.80 -1.28 21.43
N LEU A 524 -8.81 -1.29 20.59
CA LEU A 524 -8.73 -1.89 19.25
C LEU A 524 -7.81 -1.06 18.35
N LEU A 525 -8.01 0.26 18.28
CA LEU A 525 -7.22 1.15 17.41
C LEU A 525 -5.73 1.15 17.81
N GLU A 526 -5.45 1.19 19.08
CA GLU A 526 -4.08 1.15 19.63
C GLU A 526 -3.38 -0.19 19.28
N ARG A 527 -4.08 -1.33 19.46
CA ARG A 527 -3.51 -2.65 19.12
C ARG A 527 -3.27 -2.82 17.64
N ILE A 528 -4.15 -2.31 16.78
CA ILE A 528 -3.96 -2.33 15.33
C ILE A 528 -2.67 -1.59 14.97
N HIS A 529 -2.47 -0.39 15.50
CA HIS A 529 -1.25 0.38 15.25
C HIS A 529 0.01 -0.37 15.69
N TYR A 530 0.02 -0.90 16.92
CA TYR A 530 1.18 -1.61 17.47
C TYR A 530 1.42 -2.98 16.82
N LEU A 531 0.40 -3.61 16.25
CA LEU A 531 0.55 -4.87 15.51
C LEU A 531 1.12 -4.66 14.11
N LEU A 532 0.54 -3.75 13.34
CA LEU A 532 0.74 -3.66 11.89
C LEU A 532 1.64 -2.51 11.46
N VAL A 533 1.77 -1.46 12.26
CA VAL A 533 2.62 -0.30 11.95
C VAL A 533 3.91 -0.34 12.79
N ALA A 534 3.82 -0.15 14.09
CA ALA A 534 5.00 -0.11 14.96
C ALA A 534 5.67 -1.47 15.13
N GLY A 535 4.91 -2.57 15.16
CA GLY A 535 5.40 -3.92 15.47
C GLY A 535 5.77 -4.76 14.26
N PHE A 536 5.27 -4.45 13.07
CA PHE A 536 5.48 -5.28 11.90
C PHE A 536 6.89 -5.11 11.35
N ASN A 537 7.59 -6.24 11.18
CA ASN A 537 8.91 -6.29 10.57
C ASN A 537 8.86 -7.08 9.26
N VAL A 538 8.91 -6.38 8.13
CA VAL A 538 8.93 -6.98 6.78
C VAL A 538 10.13 -7.92 6.56
N PHE A 539 11.22 -7.70 7.28
CA PHE A 539 12.41 -8.55 7.27
C PHE A 539 12.30 -9.76 8.22
N GLY A 540 11.21 -9.86 8.97
CA GLY A 540 10.94 -10.93 9.93
C GLY A 540 10.78 -12.30 9.27
N ASN A 541 10.86 -13.34 10.10
CA ASN A 541 10.73 -14.72 9.66
C ASN A 541 9.25 -15.13 9.47
N LEU A 542 9.03 -16.33 8.94
CA LEU A 542 7.70 -16.93 8.72
C LEU A 542 6.82 -16.87 9.98
N LYS A 543 7.38 -17.15 11.17
CA LYS A 543 6.61 -17.09 12.42
C LYS A 543 6.05 -15.70 12.68
N HIS A 544 6.88 -14.66 12.52
CA HIS A 544 6.46 -13.27 12.72
C HIS A 544 5.31 -12.92 11.75
N GLN A 545 5.47 -13.27 10.46
CA GLN A 545 4.44 -13.04 9.43
C GLN A 545 3.12 -13.72 9.77
N LEU A 546 3.16 -15.00 10.12
CA LEU A 546 1.97 -15.79 10.46
C LEU A 546 1.29 -15.29 11.75
N ASN A 547 2.06 -15.00 12.81
CA ASN A 547 1.49 -14.52 14.06
C ASN A 547 0.81 -13.16 13.88
N THR A 548 1.41 -12.26 13.09
CA THR A 548 0.80 -10.95 12.77
C THR A 548 -0.52 -11.13 12.04
N ARG A 549 -0.55 -11.97 11.00
CA ARG A 549 -1.76 -12.26 10.24
C ARG A 549 -2.87 -12.84 11.11
N LEU A 550 -2.54 -13.84 11.90
CA LEU A 550 -3.51 -14.53 12.76
C LEU A 550 -4.07 -13.61 13.86
N TYR A 551 -3.22 -12.75 14.44
CA TYR A 551 -3.70 -11.82 15.46
C TYR A 551 -4.57 -10.72 14.85
N MET A 552 -4.31 -10.33 13.60
CA MET A 552 -5.16 -9.37 12.89
C MET A 552 -6.59 -9.89 12.71
N ASP A 553 -6.77 -11.21 12.52
CA ASP A 553 -8.12 -11.80 12.45
C ASP A 553 -8.92 -11.54 13.74
N PHE A 554 -8.30 -11.61 14.92
CA PHE A 554 -8.98 -11.26 16.17
C PHE A 554 -9.41 -9.80 16.20
N LEU A 555 -8.51 -8.89 15.82
CA LEU A 555 -8.80 -7.45 15.81
C LEU A 555 -9.90 -7.08 14.80
N ARG A 556 -9.89 -7.72 13.63
CA ARG A 556 -10.96 -7.57 12.64
C ARG A 556 -12.30 -8.00 13.21
N MET A 557 -12.37 -9.21 13.76
CA MET A 557 -13.59 -9.76 14.36
C MET A 557 -14.10 -8.88 15.51
N GLU A 558 -13.22 -8.32 16.30
CA GLU A 558 -13.59 -7.41 17.37
C GLU A 558 -14.30 -6.14 16.86
N GLY A 559 -13.77 -5.52 15.79
CA GLY A 559 -14.43 -4.38 15.13
C GLY A 559 -15.77 -4.74 14.49
N GLU A 560 -15.85 -5.93 13.88
CA GLU A 560 -17.09 -6.47 13.31
C GLU A 560 -18.14 -6.82 14.38
N ASP A 561 -17.74 -7.47 15.48
CA ASP A 561 -18.62 -7.81 16.60
C ASP A 561 -19.20 -6.55 17.28
N MET A 562 -18.40 -5.48 17.37
CA MET A 562 -18.89 -4.19 17.87
C MET A 562 -19.93 -3.57 16.93
N TYR A 563 -19.71 -3.63 15.61
CA TYR A 563 -20.72 -3.24 14.62
C TYR A 563 -21.98 -4.10 14.77
N LEU A 564 -21.85 -5.41 14.85
CA LEU A 564 -22.97 -6.33 15.02
C LEU A 564 -23.75 -6.04 16.32
N ALA A 565 -23.11 -5.53 17.37
CA ALA A 565 -23.76 -5.20 18.63
C ALA A 565 -24.87 -4.14 18.51
N PHE A 566 -24.84 -3.32 17.46
CA PHE A 566 -25.92 -2.39 17.14
C PHE A 566 -27.16 -3.06 16.52
N LEU A 567 -27.03 -4.26 15.95
CA LEU A 567 -28.12 -4.98 15.29
C LEU A 567 -28.94 -5.84 16.27
N PRO A 568 -30.20 -6.22 15.97
CA PRO A 568 -30.96 -7.19 16.75
C PRO A 568 -30.27 -8.57 16.79
N THR A 569 -30.30 -9.26 17.92
CA THR A 569 -29.64 -10.58 18.12
C THR A 569 -29.98 -11.62 17.08
N THR A 570 -31.24 -11.67 16.64
CA THR A 570 -31.71 -12.58 15.58
C THR A 570 -30.97 -12.37 14.25
N HIS A 571 -30.75 -11.11 13.86
CA HIS A 571 -30.08 -10.73 12.61
C HIS A 571 -28.55 -10.81 12.70
N ARG A 572 -27.96 -10.47 13.85
CA ARG A 572 -26.50 -10.61 14.07
C ARG A 572 -26.01 -12.00 13.73
N ARG A 573 -26.72 -13.02 14.23
CA ARG A 573 -26.35 -14.42 14.02
C ARG A 573 -26.40 -14.79 12.55
N ASP A 574 -27.47 -14.46 11.88
CA ASP A 574 -27.67 -14.78 10.45
C ASP A 574 -26.61 -14.07 9.58
N ILE A 575 -26.32 -12.81 9.86
CA ILE A 575 -25.29 -12.03 9.15
C ILE A 575 -23.91 -12.66 9.40
N ARG A 576 -23.54 -12.92 10.64
CA ARG A 576 -22.25 -13.52 10.96
C ARG A 576 -22.10 -14.93 10.36
N ASP A 577 -23.16 -15.74 10.42
CA ASP A 577 -23.13 -17.09 9.85
C ASP A 577 -23.01 -17.05 8.31
N SER A 578 -23.56 -16.02 7.64
CA SER A 578 -23.34 -15.80 6.21
C SER A 578 -21.89 -15.46 5.87
N TRP A 579 -21.24 -14.63 6.67
CA TRP A 579 -19.83 -14.27 6.48
C TRP A 579 -18.92 -15.50 6.58
N TYR A 580 -19.21 -16.42 7.49
CA TYR A 580 -18.39 -17.61 7.75
C TYR A 580 -18.88 -18.88 7.04
N ALA A 581 -19.96 -18.83 6.26
CA ALA A 581 -20.40 -19.85 5.30
C ALA A 581 -20.32 -21.31 5.82
N GLY A 582 -20.82 -21.58 7.03
CA GLY A 582 -20.85 -22.91 7.64
C GLY A 582 -19.56 -23.40 8.28
N MET A 583 -18.53 -22.55 8.40
CA MET A 583 -17.27 -22.87 9.11
C MET A 583 -17.30 -22.55 10.62
N ARG A 584 -18.48 -22.39 11.20
CA ARG A 584 -18.68 -22.04 12.61
C ARG A 584 -17.93 -22.98 13.56
N GLU A 585 -18.02 -24.31 13.34
CA GLU A 585 -17.29 -25.29 14.14
C GLU A 585 -15.76 -25.09 14.08
N GLY A 586 -15.25 -24.66 12.93
CA GLY A 586 -13.85 -24.29 12.76
C GLY A 586 -13.48 -23.03 13.53
N MET A 587 -14.36 -22.04 13.58
CA MET A 587 -14.19 -20.82 14.37
C MET A 587 -14.18 -21.11 15.87
N ASP A 588 -15.19 -21.81 16.39
CA ASP A 588 -15.29 -22.18 17.80
C ASP A 588 -14.05 -22.95 18.25
N LYS A 589 -13.55 -23.82 17.40
CA LYS A 589 -12.34 -24.59 17.66
C LYS A 589 -11.06 -23.76 17.62
N ASN A 590 -10.93 -22.83 16.72
CA ASN A 590 -9.68 -22.12 16.46
C ASN A 590 -9.64 -20.72 17.11
N ILE A 591 -10.76 -20.04 17.24
CA ILE A 591 -10.85 -18.64 17.71
C ILE A 591 -11.49 -18.60 19.09
N GLY A 592 -12.55 -19.39 19.35
CA GLY A 592 -13.28 -19.47 20.58
C GLY A 592 -14.74 -19.12 20.40
N ASP A 593 -15.49 -19.25 21.48
CA ASP A 593 -16.91 -18.89 21.50
C ASP A 593 -17.07 -17.37 21.37
N THR A 594 -17.57 -16.94 20.22
CA THR A 594 -17.91 -15.54 19.92
C THR A 594 -19.40 -15.26 20.10
N ASP A 595 -20.22 -16.26 20.48
CA ASP A 595 -21.67 -16.13 20.68
C ASP A 595 -22.05 -15.22 21.85
N ILE A 596 -21.07 -14.87 22.64
CA ILE A 596 -21.24 -13.97 23.79
C ILE A 596 -21.89 -12.63 23.36
N TRP A 597 -21.46 -12.07 22.22
CA TRP A 597 -22.04 -10.85 21.65
C TRP A 597 -23.46 -11.03 21.07
N MET A 598 -23.92 -12.27 20.94
CA MET A 598 -25.24 -12.62 20.42
C MET A 598 -26.31 -12.80 21.52
N SER A 599 -25.95 -12.54 22.79
CA SER A 599 -26.77 -12.94 23.94
C SER A 599 -27.76 -11.89 24.41
N LYS A 600 -27.60 -10.61 24.04
CA LYS A 600 -28.43 -9.50 24.53
C LYS A 600 -28.72 -8.49 23.44
N ASP A 601 -30.00 -8.09 23.30
CA ASP A 601 -30.40 -6.93 22.50
C ASP A 601 -30.15 -5.65 23.30
N VAL A 602 -29.15 -4.86 22.90
CA VAL A 602 -28.87 -3.53 23.46
C VAL A 602 -29.57 -2.46 22.61
N VAL A 603 -29.66 -2.68 21.33
CA VAL A 603 -30.31 -1.75 20.38
C VAL A 603 -31.61 -2.34 19.87
N THR A 604 -32.67 -1.54 19.94
CA THR A 604 -34.06 -1.89 19.57
C THR A 604 -34.66 -0.78 18.72
N GLY A 605 -35.93 -0.92 18.32
CA GLY A 605 -36.66 0.15 17.64
C GLY A 605 -36.55 0.12 16.11
N TYR A 606 -35.91 -0.89 15.52
CA TYR A 606 -35.86 -1.08 14.07
C TYR A 606 -37.25 -1.19 13.46
N GLN A 607 -37.45 -0.54 12.33
CA GLN A 607 -38.79 -0.43 11.66
C GLN A 607 -38.87 -1.27 10.39
N THR A 608 -37.75 -1.68 9.80
CA THR A 608 -37.70 -2.38 8.53
C THR A 608 -37.37 -3.86 8.70
N ALA A 609 -37.61 -4.65 7.64
CA ALA A 609 -37.19 -6.05 7.59
C ALA A 609 -35.68 -6.22 7.28
N ASP A 610 -34.97 -5.13 6.98
CA ASP A 610 -33.54 -5.08 6.71
C ASP A 610 -32.86 -4.14 7.73
N PRO A 611 -32.60 -4.61 8.96
CA PRO A 611 -32.05 -3.79 10.03
C PRO A 611 -30.59 -3.38 9.74
N GLN A 612 -29.83 -4.10 8.92
CA GLN A 612 -28.48 -3.72 8.54
C GLN A 612 -28.51 -2.45 7.69
N ARG A 613 -29.35 -2.41 6.68
CA ARG A 613 -29.53 -1.21 5.85
C ARG A 613 -30.06 -0.03 6.66
N GLU A 614 -31.01 -0.29 7.56
CA GLU A 614 -31.57 0.72 8.46
C GLU A 614 -30.47 1.29 9.39
N LEU A 615 -29.59 0.44 9.94
CA LEU A 615 -28.45 0.87 10.74
C LEU A 615 -27.53 1.80 9.94
N TYR A 616 -27.16 1.43 8.72
CA TYR A 616 -26.35 2.29 7.86
C TYR A 616 -26.98 3.66 7.62
N GLN A 617 -28.28 3.72 7.39
CA GLN A 617 -29.00 5.00 7.23
C GLN A 617 -28.99 5.86 8.50
N HIS A 618 -29.08 5.23 9.68
CA HIS A 618 -28.94 5.93 10.96
C HIS A 618 -27.50 6.43 11.19
N MET A 619 -26.49 5.64 10.84
CA MET A 619 -25.09 6.07 10.88
C MET A 619 -24.84 7.27 9.95
N GLU A 620 -25.32 7.24 8.71
CA GLU A 620 -25.24 8.36 7.77
C GLU A 620 -25.94 9.61 8.34
N SER A 621 -27.09 9.45 8.96
CA SER A 621 -27.84 10.56 9.57
C SER A 621 -27.09 11.17 10.77
N LYS A 622 -26.49 10.33 11.64
CA LYS A 622 -25.69 10.76 12.79
C LYS A 622 -24.44 11.53 12.33
N LEU A 623 -23.79 11.05 11.30
CA LEU A 623 -22.52 11.58 10.79
C LEU A 623 -22.69 12.64 9.69
N ALA A 624 -23.92 13.07 9.40
CA ALA A 624 -24.22 13.96 8.26
C ALA A 624 -23.43 15.28 8.26
N THR A 625 -23.00 15.78 9.41
CA THR A 625 -22.24 17.03 9.55
C THR A 625 -20.79 16.89 9.09
N VAL A 626 -20.25 15.66 9.10
CA VAL A 626 -18.86 15.32 8.77
C VAL A 626 -18.73 14.52 7.47
N LEU A 627 -19.85 14.07 6.89
CA LEU A 627 -19.85 13.49 5.55
C LEU A 627 -19.68 14.60 4.52
N GLU A 628 -18.54 14.63 3.83
CA GLU A 628 -18.18 15.71 2.93
C GLU A 628 -19.09 15.80 1.69
N ARG A 629 -19.64 14.66 1.23
CA ARG A 629 -20.40 14.55 -0.02
C ARG A 629 -21.51 13.52 0.09
N ASP A 630 -22.60 13.78 -0.63
CA ASP A 630 -23.58 12.75 -0.97
C ASP A 630 -22.99 11.86 -2.09
N ASP A 631 -22.87 10.57 -1.88
CA ASP A 631 -22.37 9.63 -2.90
C ASP A 631 -23.44 9.33 -3.95
N VAL A 632 -23.65 10.30 -4.83
CA VAL A 632 -24.72 10.25 -5.86
C VAL A 632 -24.42 9.28 -7.00
N ILE A 633 -23.16 8.87 -7.20
CA ILE A 633 -22.80 7.89 -8.24
C ILE A 633 -23.19 6.49 -7.80
N ASN A 634 -22.84 6.09 -6.60
CA ASN A 634 -23.06 4.73 -6.11
C ASN A 634 -24.44 4.56 -5.44
N ARG A 635 -24.94 5.58 -4.76
CA ARG A 635 -26.18 5.53 -3.96
C ARG A 635 -27.14 6.66 -4.31
N CYS A 636 -27.78 6.56 -5.47
CA CYS A 636 -28.80 7.52 -5.86
C CYS A 636 -30.19 7.03 -5.47
N GLY A 637 -30.78 7.60 -4.44
CA GLY A 637 -32.08 7.22 -3.93
C GLY A 637 -33.24 7.58 -4.83
N GLN A 638 -33.25 8.76 -5.49
CA GLN A 638 -34.31 9.22 -6.41
C GLN A 638 -33.71 10.08 -7.54
N PRO A 639 -33.69 9.60 -8.80
CA PRO A 639 -33.24 10.42 -9.93
C PRO A 639 -34.16 11.64 -10.16
N PRO A 640 -33.64 12.79 -10.62
CA PRO A 640 -32.24 13.03 -11.00
C PRO A 640 -31.33 13.39 -9.79
N CYS A 641 -30.31 12.61 -9.55
CA CYS A 641 -29.40 12.80 -8.41
C CYS A 641 -28.43 13.98 -8.57
N HIS A 642 -28.28 14.52 -9.78
CA HIS A 642 -27.35 15.61 -10.10
C HIS A 642 -28.05 16.97 -10.36
N ALA A 643 -29.26 17.15 -9.87
CA ALA A 643 -30.01 18.38 -10.15
C ALA A 643 -29.31 19.69 -9.70
N LYS A 644 -28.26 19.57 -8.84
CA LYS A 644 -27.50 20.71 -8.32
C LYS A 644 -26.24 21.03 -9.14
N ASP A 645 -25.74 20.12 -9.99
CA ASP A 645 -24.55 20.35 -10.79
C ASP A 645 -24.91 21.15 -12.06
N SER A 646 -24.23 22.25 -12.28
CA SER A 646 -24.43 23.12 -13.46
C SER A 646 -23.71 22.57 -14.70
N ASP A 647 -22.67 21.73 -14.55
CA ASP A 647 -21.89 21.18 -15.65
C ASP A 647 -22.64 20.00 -16.31
N ALA A 648 -23.07 20.22 -17.57
CA ALA A 648 -23.82 19.24 -18.33
C ALA A 648 -22.99 17.99 -18.69
N ASP A 649 -21.71 18.17 -18.96
CA ASP A 649 -20.79 17.07 -19.27
C ASP A 649 -20.49 16.24 -18.03
N LYS A 650 -20.30 16.89 -16.88
CA LYS A 650 -20.14 16.18 -15.60
C LYS A 650 -21.37 15.34 -15.28
N ARG A 651 -22.59 15.91 -15.40
CA ARG A 651 -23.84 15.16 -15.20
C ARG A 651 -23.96 13.94 -16.13
N LYS A 652 -23.58 14.12 -17.42
CA LYS A 652 -23.62 13.03 -18.40
C LYS A 652 -22.61 11.92 -18.05
N ALA A 653 -21.40 12.31 -17.66
CA ALA A 653 -20.38 11.37 -17.23
C ALA A 653 -20.77 10.63 -15.95
N ASP A 654 -21.30 11.33 -14.94
CA ASP A 654 -21.73 10.72 -13.68
C ASP A 654 -22.88 9.72 -13.89
N GLU A 655 -23.83 10.01 -14.80
CA GLU A 655 -24.89 9.07 -15.15
C GLU A 655 -24.33 7.79 -15.80
N ALA A 656 -23.36 7.94 -16.69
CA ALA A 656 -22.65 6.80 -17.27
C ALA A 656 -21.88 5.99 -16.20
N MET A 657 -21.19 6.66 -15.30
CA MET A 657 -20.47 6.01 -14.18
C MET A 657 -21.41 5.30 -13.21
N ARG A 658 -22.61 5.83 -12.98
CA ARG A 658 -23.65 5.17 -12.18
C ARG A 658 -24.08 3.83 -12.77
N GLN A 659 -24.21 3.74 -14.10
CA GLN A 659 -24.51 2.46 -14.74
C GLN A 659 -23.44 1.41 -14.46
N ILE A 660 -22.17 1.82 -14.46
CA ILE A 660 -21.04 0.97 -14.12
C ILE A 660 -21.08 0.57 -12.63
N ALA A 661 -21.32 1.52 -11.73
CA ALA A 661 -21.37 1.29 -10.28
C ALA A 661 -22.47 0.30 -9.85
N ASN A 662 -23.54 0.17 -10.66
CA ASN A 662 -24.64 -0.76 -10.39
C ASN A 662 -24.37 -2.22 -10.80
N MET A 663 -23.23 -2.51 -11.42
CA MET A 663 -22.86 -3.88 -11.81
C MET A 663 -22.46 -4.72 -10.60
N LYS A 664 -22.89 -5.98 -10.58
CA LYS A 664 -22.59 -6.95 -9.51
C LYS A 664 -22.32 -8.34 -10.05
N GLY A 665 -21.61 -9.12 -9.27
CA GLY A 665 -21.51 -10.56 -9.41
C GLY A 665 -20.40 -11.02 -10.34
N LEU A 666 -20.55 -12.25 -10.86
CA LEU A 666 -19.50 -13.02 -11.51
C LEU A 666 -18.86 -12.32 -12.73
N VAL A 667 -19.61 -11.49 -13.45
CA VAL A 667 -19.06 -10.75 -14.60
C VAL A 667 -17.89 -9.86 -14.21
N LEU A 668 -17.85 -9.40 -12.97
CA LEU A 668 -16.81 -8.50 -12.47
C LEU A 668 -15.42 -9.18 -12.36
N VAL A 669 -15.35 -10.51 -12.42
CA VAL A 669 -14.08 -11.24 -12.41
C VAL A 669 -13.20 -10.84 -13.61
N ALA A 670 -13.80 -10.42 -14.72
CA ALA A 670 -13.07 -9.97 -15.91
C ALA A 670 -12.40 -8.60 -15.72
N PHE A 671 -12.81 -7.80 -14.73
CA PHE A 671 -12.31 -6.43 -14.56
C PHE A 671 -11.05 -6.36 -13.70
N PRO A 672 -10.22 -5.32 -13.91
CA PRO A 672 -9.12 -5.01 -13.01
C PRO A 672 -9.63 -4.66 -11.60
N ASP A 673 -8.79 -4.83 -10.58
CA ASP A 673 -9.16 -4.44 -9.21
C ASP A 673 -9.27 -2.91 -9.08
N LEU A 674 -8.45 -2.16 -9.83
CA LEU A 674 -8.44 -0.71 -9.84
C LEU A 674 -8.22 -0.19 -11.27
N SER A 675 -9.16 0.60 -11.77
CA SER A 675 -9.06 1.22 -13.10
C SER A 675 -9.27 2.72 -13.01
N PHE A 676 -8.47 3.49 -13.76
CA PHE A 676 -8.70 4.93 -13.94
C PHE A 676 -9.36 5.18 -15.28
N ILE A 677 -10.37 6.05 -15.30
CA ILE A 677 -11.09 6.47 -16.50
C ILE A 677 -10.88 7.97 -16.68
N ARG A 678 -10.36 8.34 -17.85
CA ARG A 678 -10.32 9.73 -18.32
C ARG A 678 -11.47 9.96 -19.28
N VAL A 679 -12.37 10.89 -18.96
CA VAL A 679 -13.42 11.36 -19.87
C VAL A 679 -12.94 12.66 -20.50
N ARG A 680 -12.59 12.58 -21.78
CA ARG A 680 -12.05 13.73 -22.52
C ARG A 680 -13.17 14.67 -22.94
N ARG A 681 -12.98 15.96 -22.70
CA ARG A 681 -13.85 17.03 -23.16
C ARG A 681 -13.24 17.78 -24.34
N ASP A 682 -14.05 18.54 -25.04
CA ASP A 682 -13.55 19.46 -26.07
C ASP A 682 -12.76 20.59 -25.42
N GLY A 683 -11.56 20.84 -25.93
CA GLY A 683 -10.71 21.95 -25.50
C GLY A 683 -9.45 21.53 -24.71
N ASP A 684 -9.23 22.15 -23.57
CA ASP A 684 -8.04 21.92 -22.75
C ASP A 684 -8.10 20.59 -21.98
N PRO A 685 -7.08 19.72 -22.09
CA PRO A 685 -6.99 18.48 -21.29
C PRO A 685 -7.08 18.66 -19.77
N GLU A 686 -6.81 19.87 -19.24
CA GLU A 686 -7.01 20.18 -17.83
C GLU A 686 -8.49 20.20 -17.40
N ASN A 687 -9.41 20.29 -18.35
CA ASN A 687 -10.85 20.24 -18.10
C ASN A 687 -11.44 18.83 -18.19
N ASP A 688 -10.65 17.82 -18.57
CA ASP A 688 -11.10 16.44 -18.62
C ASP A 688 -11.50 15.95 -17.23
N LEU A 689 -12.41 14.94 -17.19
CA LEU A 689 -12.85 14.36 -15.93
C LEU A 689 -12.10 13.09 -15.63
N ALA A 690 -11.77 12.89 -14.36
CA ALA A 690 -11.15 11.68 -13.85
C ALA A 690 -12.14 10.88 -12.99
N TYR A 691 -12.14 9.56 -13.17
CA TYR A 691 -12.88 8.64 -12.32
C TYR A 691 -12.01 7.43 -11.97
N THR A 692 -12.25 6.89 -10.78
CA THR A 692 -11.69 5.61 -10.38
C THR A 692 -12.80 4.57 -10.26
N VAL A 693 -12.63 3.42 -10.89
CA VAL A 693 -13.47 2.23 -10.70
C VAL A 693 -12.71 1.23 -9.83
N ILE A 694 -13.30 0.91 -8.70
CA ILE A 694 -12.76 0.00 -7.69
C ILE A 694 -13.62 -1.25 -7.68
N ARG A 695 -13.01 -2.42 -7.84
CA ARG A 695 -13.69 -3.70 -7.70
C ARG A 695 -13.60 -4.17 -6.26
N ASN A 696 -14.74 -4.29 -5.61
CA ASN A 696 -14.87 -4.82 -4.25
C ASN A 696 -15.12 -6.33 -4.34
N LYS A 697 -14.15 -7.11 -3.93
CA LYS A 697 -14.24 -8.57 -3.89
C LYS A 697 -14.88 -9.00 -2.57
N ALA A 698 -15.82 -9.92 -2.63
CA ALA A 698 -16.43 -10.53 -1.47
C ALA A 698 -15.85 -11.91 -1.16
N TYR A 699 -15.78 -12.26 0.11
CA TYR A 699 -15.15 -13.49 0.60
C TYR A 699 -16.03 -14.20 1.61
N LYS A 700 -15.92 -15.54 1.64
CA LYS A 700 -16.52 -16.40 2.65
C LYS A 700 -15.40 -17.01 3.48
N ASN A 701 -15.47 -16.79 4.79
CA ASN A 701 -14.61 -17.44 5.78
C ASN A 701 -13.10 -17.38 5.50
N VAL A 702 -12.50 -16.28 5.83
CA VAL A 702 -11.08 -16.01 5.65
C VAL A 702 -10.22 -16.25 6.90
N THR A 703 -10.72 -16.94 7.92
CA THR A 703 -10.00 -17.23 9.17
C THR A 703 -9.02 -18.40 9.08
N SER A 704 -8.76 -18.94 7.91
CA SER A 704 -7.92 -20.12 7.78
C SER A 704 -6.43 -19.78 7.77
N MET A 705 -5.72 -20.33 8.74
CA MET A 705 -4.29 -20.11 9.02
C MET A 705 -3.35 -20.35 7.81
N PHE A 706 -3.74 -21.20 6.87
CA PHE A 706 -2.87 -21.70 5.81
C PHE A 706 -3.50 -21.60 4.41
N GLN A 707 -4.59 -20.86 4.27
CA GLN A 707 -5.33 -20.83 3.01
C GLN A 707 -5.19 -19.44 2.37
N ASP A 708 -5.03 -19.46 1.07
CA ASP A 708 -5.02 -18.27 0.27
C ASP A 708 -6.46 -17.76 0.12
N GLU A 709 -6.72 -16.51 0.46
CA GLU A 709 -8.04 -15.89 0.30
C GLU A 709 -8.47 -15.83 -1.18
N GLU A 710 -7.54 -15.84 -2.11
CA GLU A 710 -7.81 -15.93 -3.55
C GLU A 710 -8.22 -17.37 -4.00
N ASP A 711 -8.15 -18.37 -3.13
CA ASP A 711 -8.68 -19.70 -3.43
C ASP A 711 -10.19 -19.57 -3.70
N SER A 712 -10.64 -20.07 -4.84
CA SER A 712 -12.02 -19.97 -5.35
C SER A 712 -13.09 -20.41 -4.35
N LYS A 713 -12.75 -21.28 -3.40
CA LYS A 713 -13.69 -21.76 -2.36
C LYS A 713 -14.00 -20.69 -1.31
N PHE A 714 -13.15 -19.67 -1.15
CA PHE A 714 -13.35 -18.55 -0.23
C PHE A 714 -13.90 -17.30 -0.89
N ARG A 715 -13.99 -17.29 -2.21
CA ARG A 715 -14.55 -16.16 -2.96
C ARG A 715 -16.07 -16.26 -3.05
N ASP A 716 -16.74 -15.16 -2.80
CA ASP A 716 -18.17 -15.00 -3.05
C ASP A 716 -18.42 -14.12 -4.26
N TYR A 717 -18.13 -14.69 -5.43
CA TYR A 717 -18.25 -13.97 -6.70
C TYR A 717 -19.63 -13.36 -6.97
N SER A 718 -20.69 -13.87 -6.33
CA SER A 718 -22.05 -13.35 -6.50
C SER A 718 -22.24 -11.99 -5.85
N ASN A 719 -21.42 -11.69 -4.84
CA ASN A 719 -21.46 -10.45 -4.08
C ASN A 719 -20.34 -9.46 -4.47
N ASP A 720 -19.45 -9.81 -5.42
CA ASP A 720 -18.54 -8.83 -5.99
C ASP A 720 -19.31 -7.60 -6.47
N SER A 721 -18.82 -6.41 -6.14
CA SER A 721 -19.44 -5.12 -6.50
C SER A 721 -18.42 -4.15 -7.08
N LEU A 722 -18.88 -3.04 -7.62
CA LEU A 722 -18.04 -1.93 -8.05
C LEU A 722 -18.37 -0.69 -7.23
N THR A 723 -17.35 0.09 -6.92
CA THR A 723 -17.47 1.48 -6.48
C THR A 723 -16.84 2.38 -7.53
N VAL A 724 -17.53 3.47 -7.87
CA VAL A 724 -16.97 4.50 -8.75
C VAL A 724 -16.90 5.80 -8.00
N VAL A 725 -15.72 6.41 -8.00
CA VAL A 725 -15.51 7.74 -7.40
C VAL A 725 -15.03 8.72 -8.47
N ASP A 726 -15.41 10.00 -8.33
CA ASP A 726 -15.11 11.08 -9.28
C ASP A 726 -13.80 11.81 -8.95
N TRP A 727 -12.83 11.06 -8.41
CA TRP A 727 -11.46 11.47 -8.18
C TRP A 727 -10.51 10.30 -8.37
N LEU A 728 -9.20 10.56 -8.38
CA LEU A 728 -8.19 9.51 -8.46
C LEU A 728 -7.90 8.92 -7.07
N GLU A 729 -8.06 7.59 -6.96
CA GLU A 729 -7.86 6.86 -5.72
C GLU A 729 -6.99 5.62 -5.94
N GLY A 730 -6.12 5.34 -4.94
CA GLY A 730 -5.26 4.16 -4.93
C GLY A 730 -3.86 4.40 -5.49
N SER A 731 -2.95 3.49 -5.15
CA SER A 731 -1.50 3.60 -5.46
C SER A 731 -1.06 2.74 -6.64
N TYR A 732 -1.84 1.74 -7.02
CA TYR A 732 -1.53 0.74 -8.05
C TYR A 732 -2.62 0.69 -9.12
N PRO A 733 -2.73 1.66 -10.03
CA PRO A 733 -3.68 1.52 -11.13
C PRO A 733 -3.34 0.28 -11.96
N ASN A 734 -4.33 -0.62 -12.09
CA ASN A 734 -4.17 -1.85 -12.83
C ASN A 734 -4.45 -1.66 -14.32
N PHE A 735 -5.26 -0.66 -14.68
CA PHE A 735 -5.58 -0.34 -16.07
C PHE A 735 -6.09 1.09 -16.23
N PHE A 736 -5.89 1.67 -17.43
CA PHE A 736 -6.39 2.98 -17.81
C PHE A 736 -7.39 2.85 -18.97
N PHE A 737 -8.47 3.63 -18.87
CA PHE A 737 -9.42 3.85 -19.96
C PHE A 737 -9.45 5.33 -20.33
N SER A 738 -9.74 5.60 -21.61
CA SER A 738 -9.92 6.96 -22.11
C SER A 738 -11.08 6.99 -23.09
N VAL A 739 -12.07 7.83 -22.80
CA VAL A 739 -13.32 7.93 -23.59
C VAL A 739 -13.64 9.40 -23.87
N ASP A 740 -14.23 9.68 -25.03
CA ASP A 740 -14.74 11.01 -25.36
C ASP A 740 -16.06 11.27 -24.65
N ILE A 741 -16.31 12.50 -24.20
CA ILE A 741 -17.57 12.86 -23.52
C ILE A 741 -18.80 12.53 -24.36
N ASN A 742 -18.69 12.62 -25.68
CA ASN A 742 -19.80 12.29 -26.59
C ASN A 742 -20.09 10.79 -26.63
N GLU A 743 -19.13 9.95 -26.30
CA GLU A 743 -19.22 8.49 -26.32
C GLU A 743 -19.35 7.86 -24.92
N VAL A 744 -19.35 8.67 -23.84
CA VAL A 744 -19.33 8.14 -22.47
C VAL A 744 -20.51 7.25 -22.11
N SER A 745 -21.70 7.53 -22.68
CA SER A 745 -22.89 6.67 -22.49
C SER A 745 -22.72 5.31 -23.19
N LEU A 746 -22.17 5.31 -24.41
CA LEU A 746 -21.87 4.08 -25.15
C LEU A 746 -20.78 3.25 -24.46
N PHE A 747 -19.78 3.93 -23.87
CA PHE A 747 -18.76 3.30 -23.06
C PHE A 747 -19.37 2.56 -21.85
N ALA A 748 -20.27 3.20 -21.11
CA ALA A 748 -20.93 2.58 -19.96
C ALA A 748 -21.86 1.42 -20.38
N GLU A 749 -22.64 1.58 -21.48
CA GLU A 749 -23.46 0.52 -22.04
C GLU A 749 -22.61 -0.69 -22.48
N ALA A 750 -21.51 -0.44 -23.17
CA ALA A 750 -20.60 -1.50 -23.60
C ALA A 750 -19.92 -2.19 -22.42
N TYR A 751 -19.55 -1.43 -21.38
CA TYR A 751 -19.00 -1.96 -20.11
C TYR A 751 -20.01 -2.88 -19.40
N ALA A 752 -21.26 -2.44 -19.31
CA ALA A 752 -22.34 -3.21 -18.68
C ALA A 752 -22.80 -4.44 -19.48
N ALA A 753 -22.60 -4.44 -20.78
CA ALA A 753 -23.00 -5.52 -21.68
C ALA A 753 -21.96 -6.65 -21.79
N LEU A 754 -20.79 -6.55 -21.14
CA LEU A 754 -19.72 -7.54 -21.21
C LEU A 754 -20.18 -8.89 -20.62
N GLN A 755 -20.11 -9.96 -21.43
CA GLN A 755 -20.50 -11.31 -21.03
C GLN A 755 -19.38 -12.34 -21.27
N SER A 756 -18.41 -12.00 -22.09
CA SER A 756 -17.32 -12.89 -22.48
C SER A 756 -15.97 -12.20 -22.48
N ARG A 757 -14.91 -13.01 -22.55
CA ARG A 757 -13.56 -12.52 -22.72
C ARG A 757 -13.40 -11.77 -24.06
N ASP A 758 -14.06 -12.24 -25.10
CA ASP A 758 -13.96 -11.62 -26.43
C ASP A 758 -14.63 -10.22 -26.43
N ASP A 759 -15.77 -10.05 -25.74
CA ASP A 759 -16.40 -8.74 -25.56
C ASP A 759 -15.45 -7.79 -24.85
N TYR A 760 -14.79 -8.28 -23.78
CA TYR A 760 -13.83 -7.48 -23.04
C TYR A 760 -12.61 -7.09 -23.90
N GLU A 761 -12.10 -7.99 -24.73
CA GLU A 761 -10.97 -7.67 -25.64
C GLU A 761 -11.35 -6.61 -26.69
N HIS A 762 -12.57 -6.65 -27.21
CA HIS A 762 -13.11 -5.60 -28.11
C HIS A 762 -13.24 -4.26 -27.37
N PHE A 763 -13.82 -4.29 -26.19
CA PHE A 763 -13.96 -3.11 -25.33
C PHE A 763 -12.62 -2.44 -25.01
N VAL A 764 -11.63 -3.23 -24.58
CA VAL A 764 -10.28 -2.74 -24.31
C VAL A 764 -9.60 -2.21 -25.60
N SER A 765 -9.90 -2.77 -26.76
CA SER A 765 -9.33 -2.28 -28.02
C SER A 765 -9.87 -0.90 -28.39
N SER A 766 -11.09 -0.58 -27.98
CA SER A 766 -11.75 0.71 -28.26
C SER A 766 -11.35 1.80 -27.24
N TYR A 767 -11.31 1.47 -25.96
CA TYR A 767 -11.22 2.45 -24.87
C TYR A 767 -9.98 2.25 -23.96
N GLY A 768 -9.35 1.09 -24.01
CA GLY A 768 -8.30 0.71 -23.09
C GLY A 768 -6.90 1.17 -23.51
N MET A 769 -6.09 1.52 -22.54
CA MET A 769 -4.69 1.91 -22.75
C MET A 769 -3.75 0.71 -22.51
N ARG A 770 -3.48 -0.08 -23.56
CA ARG A 770 -2.55 -1.21 -23.45
C ARG A 770 -1.10 -0.76 -23.25
N ARG A 771 -0.28 -1.61 -22.60
CA ARG A 771 1.17 -1.43 -22.45
C ARG A 771 1.92 -1.26 -23.80
N THR A 772 1.30 -1.64 -24.89
CA THR A 772 1.84 -1.53 -26.24
C THR A 772 1.39 -0.25 -26.96
N ASN A 773 0.43 0.48 -26.42
CA ASN A 773 -0.09 1.70 -27.04
C ASN A 773 0.97 2.81 -27.02
N SER A 774 1.15 3.47 -28.16
CA SER A 774 2.12 4.58 -28.30
C SER A 774 1.78 5.79 -27.40
N ALA A 775 0.50 5.98 -27.05
CA ALA A 775 0.04 7.04 -26.16
C ALA A 775 0.08 6.65 -24.65
N PHE A 776 0.61 5.46 -24.32
CA PHE A 776 0.61 4.97 -22.92
C PHE A 776 1.22 5.97 -21.94
N TRP A 777 2.45 6.44 -22.23
CA TRP A 777 3.14 7.38 -21.35
C TRP A 777 2.42 8.72 -21.23
N GLN A 778 1.87 9.23 -22.33
CA GLN A 778 1.08 10.48 -22.31
C GLN A 778 -0.17 10.33 -21.42
N THR A 779 -0.84 9.18 -21.48
CA THR A 779 -2.00 8.90 -20.64
C THR A 779 -1.62 8.73 -19.17
N ALA A 780 -0.54 8.00 -18.89
CA ALA A 780 -0.03 7.83 -17.53
C ALA A 780 0.41 9.16 -16.91
N ASP A 781 1.07 10.02 -17.70
CA ASP A 781 1.49 11.35 -17.27
C ASP A 781 0.28 12.23 -16.95
N TRP A 782 -0.78 12.19 -17.78
CA TRP A 782 -2.00 12.94 -17.53
C TRP A 782 -2.64 12.52 -16.18
N PHE A 783 -2.79 11.21 -15.92
CA PHE A 783 -3.33 10.74 -14.63
C PHE A 783 -2.43 11.14 -13.45
N GLN A 784 -1.12 11.13 -13.62
CA GLN A 784 -0.20 11.56 -12.57
C GLN A 784 -0.32 13.06 -12.29
N ASP A 785 -0.45 13.90 -13.34
CA ASP A 785 -0.64 15.34 -13.22
C ASP A 785 -2.00 15.67 -12.58
N GLU A 786 -3.04 14.95 -12.99
CA GLU A 786 -4.38 15.08 -12.40
C GLU A 786 -4.36 14.76 -10.90
N TYR A 787 -3.74 13.64 -10.51
CA TYR A 787 -3.63 13.26 -9.11
C TYR A 787 -2.88 14.30 -8.26
N LEU A 788 -1.82 14.88 -8.80
CA LEU A 788 -1.09 15.98 -8.15
C LEU A 788 -1.92 17.26 -8.05
N ARG A 789 -2.82 17.51 -9.00
CA ARG A 789 -3.72 18.65 -9.00
C ARG A 789 -4.85 18.48 -8.00
N GLU A 790 -5.46 17.30 -7.95
CA GLU A 790 -6.53 16.97 -7.01
C GLU A 790 -6.05 16.92 -5.55
N LYS A 791 -4.91 16.28 -5.32
CA LYS A 791 -4.39 15.97 -3.97
C LYS A 791 -2.92 16.40 -3.84
N PRO A 792 -2.58 17.71 -3.90
CA PRO A 792 -1.20 18.20 -4.08
C PRO A 792 -0.23 17.80 -2.97
N VAL A 793 -0.70 17.55 -1.77
CA VAL A 793 0.11 17.10 -0.62
C VAL A 793 0.07 15.57 -0.49
N GLN A 794 -1.09 14.93 -0.70
CA GLN A 794 -1.29 13.49 -0.53
C GLN A 794 -0.82 12.66 -1.72
N ALA A 795 -0.78 13.26 -2.92
CA ALA A 795 -0.39 12.54 -4.12
C ALA A 795 1.09 12.15 -4.12
N GLY A 796 1.36 10.94 -4.59
CA GLY A 796 2.69 10.42 -4.89
C GLY A 796 2.73 9.79 -6.28
N VAL A 797 3.91 9.34 -6.69
CA VAL A 797 4.07 8.61 -7.96
C VAL A 797 3.35 7.26 -7.84
N PHE A 798 2.48 6.97 -8.81
CA PHE A 798 1.81 5.66 -8.92
C PHE A 798 2.82 4.54 -9.19
N ASP A 799 2.51 3.34 -8.70
CA ASP A 799 3.29 2.14 -9.04
C ASP A 799 2.57 1.35 -10.17
N LEU A 800 3.23 1.19 -11.30
CA LEU A 800 2.72 0.48 -12.48
C LEU A 800 3.18 -0.99 -12.56
N ASN A 801 3.82 -1.53 -11.52
CA ASN A 801 4.18 -2.95 -11.48
C ASN A 801 2.96 -3.88 -11.58
N ARG A 802 1.80 -3.38 -11.18
CA ARG A 802 0.51 -4.12 -11.20
C ARG A 802 -0.33 -3.80 -12.43
N TYR A 803 0.15 -2.97 -13.35
CA TYR A 803 -0.56 -2.67 -14.58
C TYR A 803 -0.70 -3.94 -15.43
N GLN A 804 -1.91 -4.26 -15.85
CA GLN A 804 -2.23 -5.55 -16.46
C GLN A 804 -1.92 -5.57 -17.96
N ASN A 805 -1.69 -6.76 -18.51
CA ASN A 805 -1.56 -7.00 -19.95
C ASN A 805 -2.92 -7.48 -20.48
N ARG A 806 -3.70 -6.56 -21.01
CA ARG A 806 -5.08 -6.82 -21.44
C ARG A 806 -5.33 -6.41 -22.88
#